data_7b658f43668303d754dbbeec367ad64f
#
_entry.id   7b658f43668303d754dbbeec367ad64f
#
_cell.length_a   1.000
_cell.length_b   1.000
_cell.length_c   1.000
_cell.angle_alpha   90.00
_cell.angle_beta   90.00
_cell.angle_gamma   90.00
#
_symmetry.space_group_name_H-M   'P 1'
#
loop_
_entity.id
_entity.type
_entity.pdbx_description
1 polymer ?
#
loop_
_entity_poly.entity_id
_entity_poly.type
_entity_poly.pdbx_seq_one_letter_code
_entity_poly.pdbx_strand_id
1 'polypeptide(L)'
;MYNNRIIFCKEGSHKMIRKINEGVFYQNGALLSEKEGLARGFSAADGKKKTISYRILSAHNLSGNDEKLKIRFDAMASHDITYVGIIQTSRAGGLEEFPLPYVLTNCHNSLCAVGGTINEDDHVFGLSAAEKYGGVFVPPHQAVIHAYMREMMSGCGKMILGSDSHTRYGALGTMAFGEGGPELVKQLLKKTYDIDAPKTVAVRLTGSPRPGVGPQDVALALIGAVFADGFVKNRVLEFVGDGIANLPIEFRNGIDVMTTETACLSSIWETDEQTRDYLAQHGRPDAYCRLSPEEGAYYDCAVEIDLSAVECMIAMPFHPSLAYTIADVEKNAGDILREAEKRAAEQLGAKDFVLTDKLRDGQLYVDQGIIAGCAGGTYDNLCAAASVLKGYDTGDGAFSLSVYPASQPVNLALMQNGVMQTLLEAGVIQRTAFCGPCFGAGDVPCNKGFSIRHSTRNFPSREGAKPGAGQIASVALMDARSIAATARNHGRLTAATELDVAYEIPAYTFDGGVYEKRCYNGIGKPQHDAALRFGPNITDWPVIDALEDNLLMTLVSEIHDPVTTTDELIPSGETSSYRSNPQKLAEFTLSRKDPGYVARAKAVLSEPIPDSVKKAAAAVIGKTAAEHLQKGSVIYARKPGDGSAREQAASCQRVLGGCANIAQEYATKRYRSNLINWGMLPLLFPDEELPFALGDRILLTGLLSAVENGTEICGYVLRDGEEAKRVTFRLGSLTPDEKKIILAGCLVNSCR
;
A
#
# COMPACT_ATOMS: atom_id res chain seq x y z
N MET A 1 20.08 15.29 -4.28
CA MET A 1 20.81 15.02 -3.01
C MET A 1 19.89 15.41 -1.87
N TYR A 2 19.19 14.45 -1.29
CA TYR A 2 18.42 14.67 -0.07
C TYR A 2 19.40 14.77 1.09
N ASN A 3 19.79 15.99 1.46
CA ASN A 3 20.43 16.23 2.76
C ASN A 3 19.33 16.15 3.83
N ASN A 4 18.96 14.93 4.20
CA ASN A 4 18.12 14.67 5.36
C ASN A 4 18.93 14.96 6.62
N ARG A 5 18.86 16.19 7.10
CA ARG A 5 18.98 16.41 8.53
C ARG A 5 17.66 15.95 9.18
N ILE A 6 17.52 14.63 9.30
CA ILE A 6 16.62 14.05 10.29
C ILE A 6 17.21 14.49 11.63
N ILE A 7 16.49 15.36 12.32
CA ILE A 7 16.87 15.80 13.68
C ILE A 7 16.59 14.63 14.61
N PHE A 8 17.49 13.64 14.59
CA PHE A 8 17.59 12.68 15.69
C PHE A 8 18.29 13.41 16.85
N CYS A 9 17.66 13.41 18.00
CA CYS A 9 18.05 13.98 19.27
C CYS A 9 19.55 14.27 19.45
N LYS A 10 19.84 15.43 20.04
CA LYS A 10 21.18 15.84 20.53
C LYS A 10 21.89 14.68 21.25
N GLU A 11 23.22 14.61 21.09
CA GLU A 11 24.08 13.77 21.89
C GLU A 11 23.69 13.84 23.37
N GLY A 12 23.28 12.69 23.93
CA GLY A 12 22.92 12.54 25.35
C GLY A 12 21.53 12.03 25.67
N SER A 13 20.55 12.02 24.73
CA SER A 13 19.24 11.36 24.92
C SER A 13 19.25 9.95 24.34
N HIS A 14 18.59 8.98 25.01
CA HIS A 14 18.38 7.65 24.46
C HIS A 14 17.71 7.77 23.09
N LYS A 15 18.37 7.27 22.02
CA LYS A 15 17.79 7.27 20.68
C LYS A 15 16.57 6.34 20.68
N MET A 16 15.40 6.83 20.34
CA MET A 16 14.17 6.03 20.21
C MET A 16 14.39 4.78 19.34
N ILE A 17 15.18 4.93 18.28
CA ILE A 17 15.40 3.88 17.28
C ILE A 17 16.88 3.78 16.94
N ARG A 18 17.41 2.55 16.97
CA ARG A 18 18.77 2.21 16.55
C ARG A 18 18.74 1.24 15.37
N LYS A 19 19.40 1.58 14.27
CA LYS A 19 19.62 0.66 13.13
C LYS A 19 20.94 -0.06 13.28
N ILE A 20 20.95 -1.37 12.99
CA ILE A 20 22.13 -2.24 12.99
C ILE A 20 22.26 -2.78 11.57
N ASN A 21 23.30 -2.33 10.84
CA ASN A 21 23.49 -2.63 9.41
C ASN A 21 24.15 -3.99 9.14
N GLU A 22 24.66 -4.64 10.17
CA GLU A 22 25.30 -5.95 10.10
C GLU A 22 24.34 -7.06 10.52
N GLY A 23 24.68 -8.31 10.18
CA GLY A 23 23.94 -9.48 10.61
C GLY A 23 23.93 -9.63 12.14
N VAL A 24 22.81 -10.15 12.65
CA VAL A 24 22.64 -10.39 14.09
C VAL A 24 22.06 -11.76 14.35
N PHE A 25 22.41 -12.34 15.52
CA PHE A 25 21.81 -13.56 16.01
C PHE A 25 20.88 -13.26 17.19
N TYR A 26 19.76 -13.98 17.25
CA TYR A 26 18.82 -13.93 18.37
C TYR A 26 19.22 -14.93 19.45
N GLN A 27 19.28 -14.49 20.68
CA GLN A 27 19.48 -15.35 21.84
C GLN A 27 18.79 -14.80 23.09
N ASN A 28 17.90 -15.56 23.70
CA ASN A 28 17.22 -15.21 24.97
C ASN A 28 16.59 -13.81 24.95
N GLY A 29 15.89 -13.42 23.89
CA GLY A 29 15.26 -12.10 23.75
C GLY A 29 16.22 -10.96 23.39
N ALA A 30 17.52 -11.24 23.24
CA ALA A 30 18.54 -10.25 22.89
C ALA A 30 19.10 -10.50 21.49
N LEU A 31 19.66 -9.43 20.89
CA LEU A 31 20.41 -9.50 19.63
C LEU A 31 21.91 -9.48 19.93
N LEU A 32 22.61 -10.47 19.42
CA LEU A 32 24.07 -10.56 19.43
C LEU A 32 24.61 -10.08 18.08
N SER A 33 25.75 -9.41 18.08
CA SER A 33 26.47 -9.13 16.83
C SER A 33 26.83 -10.44 16.11
N GLU A 34 27.03 -10.37 14.80
CA GLU A 34 27.41 -11.55 14.01
C GLU A 34 28.69 -12.20 14.58
N LYS A 35 29.67 -11.39 14.97
CA LYS A 35 30.92 -11.84 15.57
C LYS A 35 30.70 -12.61 16.89
N GLU A 36 29.84 -12.10 17.76
CA GLU A 36 29.54 -12.76 19.05
C GLU A 36 28.79 -14.06 18.84
N GLY A 37 27.81 -14.10 17.91
CA GLY A 37 27.07 -15.32 17.58
C GLY A 37 27.94 -16.41 17.00
N LEU A 38 28.82 -16.06 16.04
CA LEU A 38 29.81 -16.99 15.48
C LEU A 38 30.76 -17.54 16.56
N ALA A 39 31.20 -16.69 17.49
CA ALA A 39 32.06 -17.10 18.62
C ALA A 39 31.33 -18.07 19.58
N ARG A 40 29.99 -18.05 19.62
CA ARG A 40 29.15 -19.01 20.37
C ARG A 40 28.78 -20.26 19.57
N GLY A 41 29.31 -20.41 18.33
CA GLY A 41 29.09 -21.56 17.48
C GLY A 41 27.80 -21.50 16.66
N PHE A 42 27.13 -20.37 16.58
CA PHE A 42 26.00 -20.22 15.65
C PHE A 42 26.47 -20.10 14.20
N SER A 43 25.61 -20.52 13.26
CA SER A 43 25.82 -20.45 11.82
C SER A 43 24.77 -19.54 11.20
N ALA A 44 25.15 -18.58 10.37
CA ALA A 44 24.21 -17.73 9.68
C ALA A 44 23.28 -18.51 8.71
N ALA A 45 23.81 -19.51 8.02
CA ALA A 45 23.05 -20.35 7.11
C ALA A 45 21.96 -21.16 7.83
N ASP A 46 22.29 -21.78 8.97
CA ASP A 46 21.33 -22.53 9.78
C ASP A 46 20.41 -21.57 10.54
N GLY A 47 20.95 -20.43 10.99
CA GLY A 47 20.21 -19.41 11.73
C GLY A 47 19.08 -18.78 10.92
N LYS A 48 19.23 -18.60 9.62
CA LYS A 48 18.14 -18.13 8.74
C LYS A 48 16.91 -19.03 8.79
N LYS A 49 17.11 -20.35 8.87
CA LYS A 49 16.03 -21.34 8.95
C LYS A 49 15.26 -21.33 10.27
N LYS A 50 15.80 -20.67 11.29
CA LYS A 50 15.25 -20.55 12.62
C LYS A 50 14.35 -19.34 12.83
N THR A 51 14.26 -18.44 11.86
CA THR A 51 13.35 -17.28 11.89
C THR A 51 11.91 -17.71 11.72
N ILE A 52 10.96 -16.95 12.27
CA ILE A 52 9.52 -17.19 12.09
C ILE A 52 9.17 -17.07 10.60
N SER A 53 9.70 -16.03 9.95
CA SER A 53 9.45 -15.75 8.53
C SER A 53 9.89 -16.88 7.62
N TYR A 54 11.09 -17.45 7.81
CA TYR A 54 11.52 -18.58 7.00
C TYR A 54 10.61 -19.79 7.17
N ARG A 55 10.24 -20.14 8.41
CA ARG A 55 9.38 -21.30 8.68
C ARG A 55 8.00 -21.17 8.04
N ILE A 56 7.39 -19.99 8.09
CA ILE A 56 6.09 -19.74 7.43
C ILE A 56 6.25 -19.82 5.90
N LEU A 57 7.24 -19.13 5.33
CA LEU A 57 7.48 -19.16 3.89
C LEU A 57 7.79 -20.58 3.38
N SER A 58 8.61 -21.35 4.11
CA SER A 58 8.95 -22.72 3.76
C SER A 58 7.73 -23.65 3.78
N ALA A 59 6.82 -23.48 4.76
CA ALA A 59 5.59 -24.27 4.84
C ALA A 59 4.62 -24.03 3.66
N HIS A 60 4.70 -22.86 3.02
CA HIS A 60 3.83 -22.49 1.89
C HIS A 60 4.54 -22.57 0.53
N ASN A 61 5.81 -22.96 0.53
CA ASN A 61 6.63 -23.02 -0.67
C ASN A 61 6.51 -24.38 -1.38
N LEU A 62 6.02 -24.35 -2.60
CA LEU A 62 5.83 -25.54 -3.45
C LEU A 62 7.04 -25.85 -4.37
N SER A 63 8.07 -24.96 -4.41
CA SER A 63 9.20 -25.13 -5.33
C SER A 63 10.22 -26.18 -4.86
N GLY A 64 10.27 -26.47 -3.57
CA GLY A 64 11.37 -27.26 -2.96
C GLY A 64 12.74 -26.53 -3.00
N ASN A 65 12.78 -25.25 -3.36
CA ASN A 65 13.98 -24.43 -3.43
C ASN A 65 13.91 -23.30 -2.40
N ASP A 66 14.93 -23.16 -1.56
CA ASP A 66 14.98 -22.18 -0.48
C ASP A 66 15.31 -20.75 -0.98
N GLU A 67 15.76 -20.57 -2.23
CA GLU A 67 16.12 -19.27 -2.80
C GLU A 67 15.05 -18.73 -3.77
N LYS A 68 14.37 -19.63 -4.49
CA LYS A 68 13.32 -19.30 -5.47
C LYS A 68 12.00 -19.91 -5.01
N LEU A 69 11.20 -19.12 -4.34
CA LEU A 69 9.98 -19.59 -3.70
C LEU A 69 8.78 -19.53 -4.66
N LYS A 70 7.92 -20.55 -4.58
CA LYS A 70 6.61 -20.62 -5.25
C LYS A 70 5.52 -20.74 -4.18
N ILE A 71 4.99 -19.62 -3.78
CA ILE A 71 4.08 -19.51 -2.62
C ILE A 71 2.64 -19.75 -3.05
N ARG A 72 1.92 -20.53 -2.24
CA ARG A 72 0.46 -20.62 -2.23
C ARG A 72 -0.07 -20.08 -0.91
N PHE A 73 -1.11 -19.24 -1.00
CA PHE A 73 -1.73 -18.62 0.16
C PHE A 73 -2.90 -19.44 0.70
N ASP A 74 -3.24 -19.24 1.99
CA ASP A 74 -4.37 -19.91 2.67
C ASP A 74 -5.69 -19.19 2.45
N ALA A 75 -5.66 -17.88 2.23
CA ALA A 75 -6.84 -17.06 1.97
C ALA A 75 -6.48 -15.78 1.20
N MET A 76 -7.51 -15.17 0.63
CA MET A 76 -7.39 -13.88 -0.06
C MET A 76 -8.43 -12.88 0.42
N ALA A 77 -8.13 -11.59 0.23
CA ALA A 77 -9.06 -10.49 0.48
C ALA A 77 -8.96 -9.41 -0.58
N SER A 78 -10.10 -8.84 -0.97
CA SER A 78 -10.17 -7.70 -1.88
C SER A 78 -11.28 -6.74 -1.47
N HIS A 79 -11.14 -5.49 -1.88
CA HIS A 79 -12.16 -4.47 -1.68
C HIS A 79 -12.84 -4.09 -3.00
N ASP A 80 -13.93 -3.36 -2.90
CA ASP A 80 -14.86 -3.00 -3.98
C ASP A 80 -14.21 -2.30 -5.18
N ILE A 81 -13.15 -1.53 -5.00
CA ILE A 81 -12.44 -0.92 -6.13
C ILE A 81 -11.42 -1.85 -6.82
N THR A 82 -11.37 -3.14 -6.47
CA THR A 82 -10.42 -4.10 -7.06
C THR A 82 -11.04 -5.45 -7.42
N TYR A 83 -11.96 -6.00 -6.61
CA TYR A 83 -12.42 -7.39 -6.81
C TYR A 83 -13.16 -7.59 -8.14
N VAL A 84 -13.89 -6.59 -8.64
CA VAL A 84 -14.58 -6.72 -9.94
C VAL A 84 -13.58 -7.02 -11.05
N GLY A 85 -12.53 -6.21 -11.16
CA GLY A 85 -11.46 -6.41 -12.14
C GLY A 85 -10.73 -7.74 -11.98
N ILE A 86 -10.44 -8.14 -10.72
CA ILE A 86 -9.80 -9.44 -10.41
C ILE A 86 -10.67 -10.60 -10.88
N ILE A 87 -11.95 -10.59 -10.55
CA ILE A 87 -12.90 -11.66 -10.93
C ILE A 87 -13.10 -11.69 -12.45
N GLN A 88 -13.25 -10.53 -13.10
CA GLN A 88 -13.37 -10.44 -14.56
C GLN A 88 -12.13 -10.99 -15.28
N THR A 89 -10.92 -10.66 -14.76
CA THR A 89 -9.67 -11.17 -15.30
C THR A 89 -9.55 -12.69 -15.09
N SER A 90 -9.94 -13.19 -13.92
CA SER A 90 -9.89 -14.62 -13.60
C SER A 90 -10.90 -15.41 -14.45
N ARG A 91 -12.08 -14.86 -14.70
CA ARG A 91 -13.09 -15.45 -15.61
C ARG A 91 -12.54 -15.58 -17.04
N ALA A 92 -11.88 -14.55 -17.53
CA ALA A 92 -11.22 -14.60 -18.84
C ALA A 92 -10.14 -15.69 -18.90
N GLY A 93 -9.50 -16.02 -17.76
CA GLY A 93 -8.52 -17.10 -17.61
C GLY A 93 -9.09 -18.46 -17.24
N GLY A 94 -10.44 -18.64 -17.20
CA GLY A 94 -11.09 -19.92 -16.96
C GLY A 94 -11.45 -20.21 -15.49
N LEU A 95 -11.75 -19.20 -14.68
CA LEU A 95 -12.21 -19.38 -13.30
C LEU A 95 -13.53 -20.16 -13.23
N GLU A 96 -13.55 -21.27 -12.49
CA GLU A 96 -14.74 -22.11 -12.25
C GLU A 96 -15.29 -21.91 -10.84
N GLU A 97 -14.41 -21.84 -9.83
CA GLU A 97 -14.73 -21.62 -8.41
C GLU A 97 -13.54 -20.95 -7.71
N PHE A 98 -13.73 -20.38 -6.54
CA PHE A 98 -12.63 -19.88 -5.72
C PHE A 98 -11.88 -21.06 -5.07
N PRO A 99 -10.61 -21.31 -5.42
CA PRO A 99 -9.88 -22.49 -4.94
C PRO A 99 -9.41 -22.37 -3.48
N LEU A 100 -9.61 -21.20 -2.87
CA LEU A 100 -9.27 -20.88 -1.48
C LEU A 100 -10.28 -19.84 -0.96
N PRO A 101 -10.41 -19.68 0.37
CA PRO A 101 -11.26 -18.64 0.96
C PRO A 101 -10.95 -17.26 0.38
N TYR A 102 -11.94 -16.62 -0.20
CA TYR A 102 -11.81 -15.28 -0.78
C TYR A 102 -12.86 -14.34 -0.23
N VAL A 103 -12.41 -13.26 0.43
CA VAL A 103 -13.26 -12.26 1.08
C VAL A 103 -13.36 -11.01 0.22
N LEU A 104 -14.59 -10.64 -0.13
CA LEU A 104 -14.94 -9.45 -0.91
C LEU A 104 -15.55 -8.41 0.03
N THR A 105 -14.87 -7.29 0.27
CA THR A 105 -15.32 -6.24 1.19
C THR A 105 -15.71 -4.96 0.44
N ASN A 106 -16.69 -4.22 0.97
CA ASN A 106 -17.22 -3.02 0.34
C ASN A 106 -16.94 -1.80 1.24
N CYS A 107 -15.67 -1.43 1.37
CA CYS A 107 -15.23 -0.43 2.31
C CYS A 107 -14.57 0.81 1.70
N HIS A 108 -14.36 0.86 0.38
CA HIS A 108 -13.82 2.03 -0.32
C HIS A 108 -14.91 2.86 -1.00
N ASN A 109 -15.81 2.24 -1.74
CA ASN A 109 -16.98 2.89 -2.30
C ASN A 109 -18.24 2.64 -1.45
N SER A 110 -18.08 2.70 -0.13
CA SER A 110 -19.21 2.62 0.79
C SER A 110 -20.20 3.76 0.53
N LEU A 111 -21.45 3.43 0.35
CA LEU A 111 -22.50 4.32 -0.18
C LEU A 111 -22.80 5.55 0.70
N CYS A 112 -22.33 5.61 1.94
CA CYS A 112 -22.50 6.77 2.80
C CYS A 112 -21.67 7.99 2.39
N ALA A 113 -20.57 7.79 1.68
CA ALA A 113 -19.66 8.87 1.29
C ALA A 113 -19.36 8.88 -0.22
N VAL A 114 -19.35 7.72 -0.86
CA VAL A 114 -19.20 7.56 -2.30
C VAL A 114 -20.46 6.90 -2.83
N GLY A 115 -21.51 7.70 -3.01
CA GLY A 115 -22.80 7.24 -3.53
C GLY A 115 -22.80 7.02 -5.03
N GLY A 116 -23.91 6.53 -5.52
CA GLY A 116 -24.22 6.35 -6.95
C GLY A 116 -24.47 4.91 -7.35
N THR A 117 -25.41 4.71 -8.26
CA THR A 117 -25.82 3.40 -8.79
C THR A 117 -24.65 2.59 -9.32
N ILE A 118 -23.66 3.27 -9.92
CA ILE A 118 -22.45 2.64 -10.45
C ILE A 118 -21.64 1.86 -9.38
N ASN A 119 -21.62 2.34 -8.15
CA ASN A 119 -20.91 1.67 -7.05
C ASN A 119 -21.77 0.52 -6.48
N GLU A 120 -23.08 0.70 -6.41
CA GLU A 120 -23.98 -0.37 -6.00
C GLU A 120 -24.01 -1.53 -7.01
N ASP A 121 -23.88 -1.26 -8.30
CA ASP A 121 -23.73 -2.29 -9.32
C ASP A 121 -22.49 -3.17 -9.07
N ASP A 122 -21.37 -2.58 -8.64
CA ASP A 122 -20.17 -3.33 -8.26
C ASP A 122 -20.43 -4.22 -7.02
N HIS A 123 -21.19 -3.72 -6.04
CA HIS A 123 -21.57 -4.51 -4.85
C HIS A 123 -22.50 -5.66 -5.20
N VAL A 124 -23.51 -5.42 -6.05
CA VAL A 124 -24.41 -6.46 -6.55
C VAL A 124 -23.66 -7.54 -7.34
N PHE A 125 -22.69 -7.13 -8.18
CA PHE A 125 -21.79 -8.06 -8.86
C PHE A 125 -20.98 -8.88 -7.86
N GLY A 126 -20.39 -8.23 -6.84
CA GLY A 126 -19.57 -8.87 -5.79
C GLY A 126 -20.33 -9.95 -5.03
N LEU A 127 -21.59 -9.67 -4.61
CA LEU A 127 -22.44 -10.66 -3.97
C LEU A 127 -22.72 -11.84 -4.90
N SER A 128 -23.14 -11.58 -6.16
CA SER A 128 -23.42 -12.65 -7.12
C SER A 128 -22.16 -13.50 -7.44
N ALA A 129 -20.99 -12.91 -7.41
CA ALA A 129 -19.72 -13.62 -7.58
C ALA A 129 -19.38 -14.48 -6.35
N ALA A 130 -19.60 -13.98 -5.14
CA ALA A 130 -19.41 -14.76 -3.92
C ALA A 130 -20.39 -15.96 -3.88
N GLU A 131 -21.62 -15.79 -4.32
CA GLU A 131 -22.61 -16.88 -4.46
C GLU A 131 -22.12 -17.91 -5.47
N LYS A 132 -21.79 -17.46 -6.69
CA LYS A 132 -21.41 -18.35 -7.80
C LYS A 132 -20.13 -19.13 -7.53
N TYR A 133 -19.09 -18.46 -7.02
CA TYR A 133 -17.75 -19.03 -6.90
C TYR A 133 -17.40 -19.52 -5.50
N GLY A 134 -18.26 -19.31 -4.50
CA GLY A 134 -18.06 -19.81 -3.14
C GLY A 134 -17.16 -18.91 -2.27
N GLY A 135 -17.40 -17.59 -2.27
CA GLY A 135 -16.68 -16.62 -1.48
C GLY A 135 -17.43 -16.07 -0.27
N VAL A 136 -16.80 -15.10 0.41
CA VAL A 136 -17.44 -14.28 1.44
C VAL A 136 -17.71 -12.89 0.86
N PHE A 137 -18.92 -12.36 1.11
CA PHE A 137 -19.26 -10.98 0.77
C PHE A 137 -19.58 -10.20 2.03
N VAL A 138 -18.81 -9.15 2.28
CA VAL A 138 -18.98 -8.21 3.40
C VAL A 138 -19.59 -6.92 2.87
N PRO A 139 -20.87 -6.64 3.15
CA PRO A 139 -21.56 -5.45 2.65
C PRO A 139 -20.93 -4.13 3.13
N PRO A 140 -21.28 -2.99 2.50
CA PRO A 140 -20.89 -1.66 2.97
C PRO A 140 -21.23 -1.46 4.45
N HIS A 141 -20.38 -0.71 5.16
CA HIS A 141 -20.56 -0.31 6.55
C HIS A 141 -20.40 -1.42 7.59
N GLN A 142 -20.11 -2.67 7.21
CA GLN A 142 -19.91 -3.76 8.17
C GLN A 142 -18.49 -3.75 8.75
N ALA A 143 -17.49 -3.64 7.92
CA ALA A 143 -16.10 -3.53 8.35
C ALA A 143 -15.21 -2.97 7.24
N VAL A 144 -14.11 -2.33 7.61
CA VAL A 144 -12.99 -2.13 6.69
C VAL A 144 -12.29 -3.48 6.49
N ILE A 145 -11.70 -3.68 5.30
CA ILE A 145 -11.11 -4.97 4.90
C ILE A 145 -10.19 -5.57 5.96
N HIS A 146 -9.27 -4.77 6.52
CA HIS A 146 -8.28 -5.31 7.46
C HIS A 146 -8.87 -5.61 8.85
N ALA A 147 -9.93 -4.90 9.28
CA ALA A 147 -10.63 -5.26 10.50
C ALA A 147 -11.32 -6.61 10.34
N TYR A 148 -12.12 -6.80 9.26
CA TYR A 148 -12.76 -8.09 9.01
C TYR A 148 -11.76 -9.25 8.93
N MET A 149 -10.64 -9.06 8.23
CA MET A 149 -9.63 -10.12 8.09
C MET A 149 -8.96 -10.46 9.42
N ARG A 150 -8.67 -9.48 10.28
CA ARG A 150 -8.14 -9.70 11.63
C ARG A 150 -9.15 -10.45 12.50
N GLU A 151 -10.40 -9.97 12.51
CA GLU A 151 -11.47 -10.52 13.34
C GLU A 151 -11.90 -11.94 12.91
N MET A 152 -11.91 -12.25 11.59
CA MET A 152 -12.53 -13.46 11.07
C MET A 152 -11.60 -14.47 10.40
N MET A 153 -10.43 -14.05 9.86
CA MET A 153 -9.64 -14.90 8.96
C MET A 153 -8.20 -15.17 9.42
N SER A 154 -7.57 -14.23 10.12
CA SER A 154 -6.17 -14.35 10.56
C SER A 154 -5.96 -15.51 11.54
N GLY A 155 -4.77 -16.11 11.52
CA GLY A 155 -4.36 -17.17 12.45
C GLY A 155 -2.87 -17.42 12.34
N CYS A 156 -2.28 -17.94 13.40
CA CYS A 156 -0.83 -18.14 13.49
C CYS A 156 -0.32 -19.12 12.42
N GLY A 157 0.77 -18.75 11.76
CA GLY A 157 1.40 -19.57 10.72
C GLY A 157 0.73 -19.49 9.36
N LYS A 158 -0.40 -18.78 9.19
CA LYS A 158 -1.09 -18.61 7.91
C LYS A 158 -0.41 -17.56 7.02
N MET A 159 -0.67 -17.67 5.71
CA MET A 159 -0.34 -16.67 4.72
C MET A 159 -1.59 -16.14 4.01
N ILE A 160 -1.75 -14.82 3.93
CA ILE A 160 -2.90 -14.16 3.30
C ILE A 160 -2.43 -13.18 2.22
N LEU A 161 -3.07 -13.23 1.04
CA LEU A 161 -2.84 -12.29 -0.06
C LEU A 161 -4.02 -11.32 -0.16
N GLY A 162 -3.73 -10.03 -0.18
CA GLY A 162 -4.76 -9.00 -0.34
C GLY A 162 -4.50 -8.06 -1.50
N SER A 163 -5.55 -7.53 -2.09
CA SER A 163 -5.44 -6.49 -3.13
C SER A 163 -5.19 -5.10 -2.57
N ASP A 164 -5.33 -4.92 -1.26
CA ASP A 164 -4.96 -3.69 -0.57
C ASP A 164 -3.51 -3.72 -0.09
N SER A 165 -2.83 -2.59 -0.21
CA SER A 165 -1.41 -2.47 0.17
C SER A 165 -1.15 -2.63 1.66
N HIS A 166 -2.16 -2.34 2.52
CA HIS A 166 -2.06 -2.47 3.98
C HIS A 166 -2.46 -3.87 4.49
N THR A 167 -2.45 -4.87 3.63
CA THR A 167 -2.65 -6.27 4.02
C THR A 167 -1.49 -6.71 4.90
N ARG A 168 -1.65 -6.53 6.22
CA ARG A 168 -0.69 -6.81 7.30
C ARG A 168 -1.44 -7.37 8.49
N TYR A 169 -1.11 -8.59 8.88
CA TYR A 169 -1.75 -9.30 10.00
C TYR A 169 -0.70 -10.03 10.86
N GLY A 170 0.54 -9.57 10.79
CA GLY A 170 1.70 -10.14 11.48
C GLY A 170 1.54 -10.20 12.98
N ALA A 171 0.91 -9.19 13.58
CA ALA A 171 0.60 -9.14 15.02
C ALA A 171 -0.29 -10.31 15.51
N LEU A 172 -1.04 -10.93 14.59
CA LEU A 172 -1.86 -12.12 14.84
C LEU A 172 -1.19 -13.42 14.32
N GLY A 173 0.12 -13.38 14.07
CA GLY A 173 0.87 -14.52 13.59
C GLY A 173 0.63 -14.90 12.12
N THR A 174 -0.04 -14.05 11.35
CA THR A 174 -0.33 -14.28 9.92
C THR A 174 0.59 -13.44 9.05
N MET A 175 1.42 -14.08 8.23
CA MET A 175 2.24 -13.37 7.23
C MET A 175 1.36 -12.95 6.05
N ALA A 176 1.20 -11.66 5.83
CA ALA A 176 0.28 -11.14 4.85
C ALA A 176 0.97 -10.22 3.83
N PHE A 177 0.54 -10.34 2.57
CA PHE A 177 1.10 -9.61 1.44
C PHE A 177 0.01 -8.77 0.76
N GLY A 178 0.30 -7.50 0.56
CA GLY A 178 -0.56 -6.61 -0.23
C GLY A 178 -0.02 -6.45 -1.64
N GLU A 179 -0.72 -6.98 -2.65
CA GLU A 179 -0.28 -7.02 -4.03
C GLU A 179 -1.31 -6.43 -5.00
N GLY A 180 -0.97 -6.33 -6.27
CA GLY A 180 -1.92 -5.95 -7.32
C GLY A 180 -2.84 -7.08 -7.73
N GLY A 181 -3.95 -6.75 -8.38
CA GLY A 181 -4.97 -7.69 -8.84
C GLY A 181 -4.44 -8.93 -9.56
N PRO A 182 -3.48 -8.82 -10.50
CA PRO A 182 -2.95 -9.96 -11.22
C PRO A 182 -2.30 -11.05 -10.34
N GLU A 183 -1.73 -10.70 -9.19
CA GLU A 183 -1.18 -11.73 -8.28
C GLU A 183 -2.30 -12.53 -7.61
N LEU A 184 -3.45 -11.88 -7.31
CA LEU A 184 -4.64 -12.57 -6.83
C LEU A 184 -5.25 -13.44 -7.94
N VAL A 185 -5.27 -12.96 -9.18
CA VAL A 185 -5.71 -13.75 -10.35
C VAL A 185 -4.90 -15.03 -10.48
N LYS A 186 -3.56 -14.97 -10.29
CA LYS A 186 -2.72 -16.17 -10.29
C LYS A 186 -3.17 -17.20 -9.26
N GLN A 187 -3.48 -16.76 -8.03
CA GLN A 187 -3.98 -17.68 -6.99
C GLN A 187 -5.35 -18.26 -7.35
N LEU A 188 -6.28 -17.44 -7.89
CA LEU A 188 -7.61 -17.89 -8.34
C LEU A 188 -7.50 -18.90 -9.50
N LEU A 189 -6.49 -18.78 -10.34
CA LEU A 189 -6.19 -19.73 -11.42
C LEU A 189 -5.23 -20.87 -10.99
N LYS A 190 -5.11 -21.11 -9.68
CA LYS A 190 -4.30 -22.19 -9.06
C LYS A 190 -2.80 -22.10 -9.40
N LYS A 191 -2.32 -20.91 -9.77
CA LYS A 191 -0.88 -20.63 -9.96
C LYS A 191 -0.24 -20.16 -8.64
N THR A 192 1.08 -20.04 -8.62
CA THR A 192 1.86 -19.63 -7.46
C THR A 192 2.23 -18.13 -7.50
N TYR A 193 2.57 -17.60 -6.36
CA TYR A 193 3.24 -16.32 -6.20
C TYR A 193 4.75 -16.56 -6.14
N ASP A 194 5.47 -16.17 -7.18
CA ASP A 194 6.88 -16.47 -7.36
C ASP A 194 7.74 -15.30 -6.88
N ILE A 195 8.62 -15.57 -5.90
CA ILE A 195 9.54 -14.58 -5.35
C ILE A 195 10.91 -15.17 -5.05
N ASP A 196 11.94 -14.32 -5.08
CA ASP A 196 13.21 -14.65 -4.43
C ASP A 196 13.02 -14.65 -2.90
N ALA A 197 13.69 -15.55 -2.20
CA ALA A 197 13.65 -15.60 -0.74
C ALA A 197 14.01 -14.23 -0.14
N PRO A 198 13.11 -13.60 0.59
CA PRO A 198 13.36 -12.26 1.12
C PRO A 198 14.36 -12.30 2.28
N LYS A 199 15.15 -11.25 2.41
CA LYS A 199 15.94 -11.01 3.63
C LYS A 199 15.03 -10.69 4.80
N THR A 200 15.42 -11.09 6.00
CA THR A 200 14.67 -10.83 7.23
C THR A 200 15.40 -9.80 8.10
N VAL A 201 14.63 -8.88 8.66
CA VAL A 201 15.08 -7.84 9.57
C VAL A 201 14.47 -8.09 10.94
N ALA A 202 15.29 -8.22 11.99
CA ALA A 202 14.77 -8.22 13.35
C ALA A 202 14.34 -6.79 13.74
N VAL A 203 13.10 -6.64 14.21
CA VAL A 203 12.63 -5.41 14.87
C VAL A 203 12.47 -5.73 16.35
N ARG A 204 13.49 -5.40 17.13
CA ARG A 204 13.49 -5.68 18.57
C ARG A 204 12.82 -4.56 19.33
N LEU A 205 11.74 -4.91 20.06
CA LEU A 205 11.03 -4.00 20.94
C LEU A 205 11.48 -4.20 22.38
N THR A 206 11.74 -3.12 23.09
CA THR A 206 12.08 -3.11 24.51
C THR A 206 11.27 -2.06 25.27
N GLY A 207 11.14 -2.22 26.59
CA GLY A 207 10.44 -1.26 27.42
C GLY A 207 8.93 -1.25 27.22
N SER A 208 8.28 -0.15 27.57
CA SER A 208 6.83 0.06 27.50
C SER A 208 6.48 1.48 27.09
N PRO A 209 5.46 1.71 26.25
CA PRO A 209 5.06 3.07 25.90
C PRO A 209 4.60 3.87 27.13
N ARG A 210 4.93 5.16 27.16
CA ARG A 210 4.42 6.09 28.17
C ARG A 210 2.92 6.34 27.96
N PRO A 211 2.15 6.66 29.02
CA PRO A 211 0.79 7.13 28.86
C PRO A 211 0.72 8.30 27.84
N GLY A 212 -0.26 8.25 26.92
CA GLY A 212 -0.40 9.23 25.85
C GLY A 212 0.33 8.86 24.54
N VAL A 213 1.31 7.98 24.57
CA VAL A 213 1.96 7.45 23.36
C VAL A 213 1.13 6.29 22.80
N GLY A 214 0.80 6.35 21.52
CA GLY A 214 -0.02 5.35 20.84
C GLY A 214 0.69 4.59 19.72
N PRO A 215 0.00 3.66 19.06
CA PRO A 215 0.59 2.80 18.04
C PRO A 215 1.10 3.59 16.83
N GLN A 216 0.43 4.68 16.46
CA GLN A 216 0.83 5.52 15.34
C GLN A 216 2.17 6.23 15.62
N ASP A 217 2.44 6.60 16.87
CA ASP A 217 3.69 7.25 17.25
C ASP A 217 4.88 6.30 17.01
N VAL A 218 4.77 5.05 17.47
CA VAL A 218 5.81 4.02 17.25
C VAL A 218 5.99 3.74 15.75
N ALA A 219 4.88 3.65 15.01
CA ALA A 219 4.92 3.39 13.58
C ALA A 219 5.59 4.53 12.81
N LEU A 220 5.24 5.79 13.10
CA LEU A 220 5.84 6.96 12.46
C LEU A 220 7.32 7.11 12.78
N ALA A 221 7.72 6.82 14.02
CA ALA A 221 9.13 6.79 14.40
C ALA A 221 9.90 5.74 13.58
N LEU A 222 9.35 4.51 13.43
CA LEU A 222 9.96 3.47 12.61
C LEU A 222 10.06 3.90 11.13
N ILE A 223 8.97 4.38 10.55
CA ILE A 223 8.93 4.80 9.13
C ILE A 223 9.94 5.92 8.87
N GLY A 224 9.99 6.94 9.73
CA GLY A 224 10.94 8.04 9.65
C GLY A 224 12.40 7.57 9.69
N ALA A 225 12.69 6.53 10.48
CA ALA A 225 14.05 6.01 10.64
C ALA A 225 14.55 5.18 9.45
N VAL A 226 13.65 4.43 8.77
CA VAL A 226 14.08 3.37 7.83
C VAL A 226 13.72 3.63 6.36
N PHE A 227 12.82 4.59 6.07
CA PHE A 227 12.30 4.78 4.71
C PHE A 227 13.33 5.43 3.78
N ALA A 228 13.98 6.51 4.22
CA ALA A 228 14.78 7.39 3.36
C ALA A 228 15.96 6.68 2.68
N ASP A 229 16.61 5.75 3.37
CA ASP A 229 17.73 4.95 2.87
C ASP A 229 17.31 3.55 2.37
N GLY A 230 16.01 3.26 2.41
CA GLY A 230 15.47 1.97 1.98
C GLY A 230 15.92 0.78 2.84
N PHE A 231 16.25 1.03 4.11
CA PHE A 231 16.86 0.06 5.02
C PHE A 231 16.12 -1.29 5.07
N VAL A 232 14.79 -1.26 5.01
CA VAL A 232 13.93 -2.45 5.08
C VAL A 232 13.20 -2.74 3.75
N LYS A 233 13.53 -2.03 2.68
CA LYS A 233 12.84 -2.17 1.38
C LYS A 233 12.90 -3.62 0.88
N ASN A 234 11.73 -4.18 0.52
CA ASN A 234 11.53 -5.56 0.03
C ASN A 234 12.00 -6.67 1.00
N ARG A 235 12.14 -6.37 2.29
CA ARG A 235 12.50 -7.33 3.35
C ARG A 235 11.28 -7.68 4.19
N VAL A 236 11.34 -8.79 4.93
CA VAL A 236 10.34 -9.13 5.95
C VAL A 236 10.79 -8.56 7.29
N LEU A 237 9.90 -7.84 7.97
CA LEU A 237 10.10 -7.38 9.34
C LEU A 237 9.62 -8.46 10.31
N GLU A 238 10.49 -8.94 11.18
CA GLU A 238 10.16 -9.88 12.24
C GLU A 238 10.29 -9.20 13.59
N PHE A 239 9.13 -8.93 14.23
CA PHE A 239 9.07 -8.25 15.51
C PHE A 239 9.32 -9.24 16.65
N VAL A 240 10.32 -8.93 17.46
CA VAL A 240 10.83 -9.78 18.55
C VAL A 240 11.12 -8.94 19.78
N GLY A 241 11.33 -9.59 20.92
CA GLY A 241 11.79 -8.95 22.15
C GLY A 241 10.72 -8.80 23.23
N ASP A 242 11.17 -8.50 24.43
CA ASP A 242 10.37 -8.46 25.65
C ASP A 242 9.35 -7.31 25.70
N GLY A 243 9.57 -6.25 24.95
CA GLY A 243 8.63 -5.13 24.79
C GLY A 243 7.28 -5.54 24.19
N ILE A 244 7.22 -6.67 23.43
CA ILE A 244 5.98 -7.14 22.81
C ILE A 244 4.90 -7.44 23.87
N ALA A 245 5.26 -8.07 24.97
CA ALA A 245 4.33 -8.41 26.05
C ALA A 245 3.67 -7.18 26.70
N ASN A 246 4.28 -6.01 26.57
CA ASN A 246 3.77 -4.75 27.12
C ASN A 246 2.78 -4.04 26.19
N LEU A 247 2.54 -4.59 24.98
CA LEU A 247 1.66 -4.01 23.99
C LEU A 247 0.36 -4.81 23.86
N PRO A 248 -0.82 -4.22 24.07
CA PRO A 248 -2.09 -4.83 23.70
C PRO A 248 -2.14 -5.21 22.22
N ILE A 249 -2.94 -6.21 21.84
CA ILE A 249 -3.04 -6.69 20.44
C ILE A 249 -3.45 -5.56 19.48
N GLU A 250 -4.38 -4.70 19.87
CA GLU A 250 -4.81 -3.56 19.04
C GLU A 250 -3.65 -2.59 18.79
N PHE A 251 -2.77 -2.39 19.78
CA PHE A 251 -1.58 -1.56 19.62
C PHE A 251 -0.59 -2.19 18.62
N ARG A 252 -0.35 -3.51 18.73
CA ARG A 252 0.50 -4.25 17.77
C ARG A 252 -0.07 -4.17 16.35
N ASN A 253 -1.39 -4.36 16.19
CA ASN A 253 -2.09 -4.24 14.91
C ASN A 253 -1.94 -2.84 14.29
N GLY A 254 -1.96 -1.79 15.12
CA GLY A 254 -1.75 -0.40 14.69
C GLY A 254 -0.34 -0.15 14.15
N ILE A 255 0.70 -0.70 14.80
CA ILE A 255 2.07 -0.65 14.30
C ILE A 255 2.19 -1.49 13.02
N ASP A 256 1.69 -2.71 13.05
CA ASP A 256 1.85 -3.71 11.99
C ASP A 256 1.30 -3.22 10.64
N VAL A 257 0.10 -2.64 10.63
CA VAL A 257 -0.53 -2.11 9.41
C VAL A 257 0.28 -0.99 8.77
N MET A 258 0.96 -0.17 9.57
CA MET A 258 1.78 0.93 9.11
C MET A 258 3.14 0.51 8.56
N THR A 259 3.58 -0.73 8.79
CA THR A 259 4.83 -1.26 8.21
C THR A 259 4.84 -1.20 6.68
N THR A 260 3.69 -1.19 6.04
CA THR A 260 3.56 -0.97 4.58
C THR A 260 4.27 0.31 4.12
N GLU A 261 4.22 1.36 4.91
CA GLU A 261 4.81 2.66 4.57
C GLU A 261 6.34 2.70 4.74
N THR A 262 6.95 1.61 5.23
CA THR A 262 8.42 1.42 5.20
C THR A 262 8.93 0.82 3.89
N ALA A 263 8.03 0.49 2.95
CA ALA A 263 8.30 -0.28 1.73
C ALA A 263 8.80 -1.72 1.98
N CYS A 264 8.58 -2.28 3.18
CA CYS A 264 8.86 -3.69 3.46
C CYS A 264 7.95 -4.63 2.65
N LEU A 265 8.38 -5.86 2.45
CA LEU A 265 7.60 -6.88 1.74
C LEU A 265 6.42 -7.37 2.60
N SER A 266 6.69 -7.71 3.84
CA SER A 266 5.71 -8.18 4.82
C SER A 266 6.21 -7.97 6.24
N SER A 267 5.39 -8.30 7.23
CA SER A 267 5.73 -8.28 8.65
C SER A 267 5.16 -9.51 9.36
N ILE A 268 5.84 -9.94 10.42
CA ILE A 268 5.42 -11.03 11.31
C ILE A 268 5.89 -10.75 12.73
N TRP A 269 5.17 -11.18 13.73
CA TRP A 269 5.46 -10.95 15.14
C TRP A 269 5.57 -12.26 15.91
N GLU A 270 6.33 -12.26 16.99
CA GLU A 270 6.19 -13.26 18.02
C GLU A 270 4.75 -13.25 18.57
N THR A 271 4.19 -14.44 18.81
CA THR A 271 2.85 -14.57 19.36
C THR A 271 2.91 -15.02 20.83
N ASP A 272 1.97 -14.54 21.61
CA ASP A 272 1.90 -14.78 23.05
C ASP A 272 0.46 -15.06 23.51
N GLU A 273 0.25 -15.05 24.82
CA GLU A 273 -1.06 -15.26 25.43
C GLU A 273 -2.08 -14.22 25.01
N GLN A 274 -1.68 -12.97 24.78
CA GLN A 274 -2.59 -11.92 24.28
C GLN A 274 -3.08 -12.24 22.87
N THR A 275 -2.20 -12.79 22.00
CA THR A 275 -2.61 -13.28 20.67
C THR A 275 -3.60 -14.44 20.78
N ARG A 276 -3.34 -15.38 21.69
CA ARG A 276 -4.26 -16.52 21.96
C ARG A 276 -5.62 -16.01 22.41
N ASP A 277 -5.65 -15.11 23.36
CA ASP A 277 -6.88 -14.60 23.96
C ASP A 277 -7.69 -13.78 22.95
N TYR A 278 -7.02 -12.99 22.09
CA TYR A 278 -7.67 -12.31 20.98
C TYR A 278 -8.35 -13.30 20.01
N LEU A 279 -7.63 -14.33 19.56
CA LEU A 279 -8.18 -15.33 18.64
C LEU A 279 -9.33 -16.12 19.28
N ALA A 280 -9.22 -16.48 20.57
CA ALA A 280 -10.27 -17.16 21.32
C ALA A 280 -11.52 -16.27 21.48
N GLN A 281 -11.36 -14.98 21.78
CA GLN A 281 -12.46 -14.02 21.88
C GLN A 281 -13.22 -13.87 20.57
N HIS A 282 -12.53 -14.03 19.42
CA HIS A 282 -13.13 -14.03 18.09
C HIS A 282 -13.62 -15.42 17.63
N GLY A 283 -13.82 -16.36 18.56
CA GLY A 283 -14.35 -17.70 18.28
C GLY A 283 -13.39 -18.63 17.51
N ARG A 284 -12.08 -18.34 17.51
CA ARG A 284 -11.06 -19.06 16.75
C ARG A 284 -9.86 -19.52 17.59
N PRO A 285 -10.10 -20.20 18.75
CA PRO A 285 -9.00 -20.62 19.61
C PRO A 285 -8.01 -21.57 18.91
N ASP A 286 -8.48 -22.39 17.97
CA ASP A 286 -7.65 -23.33 17.21
C ASP A 286 -6.74 -22.65 16.17
N ALA A 287 -6.94 -21.35 15.90
CA ALA A 287 -6.09 -20.57 15.02
C ALA A 287 -4.80 -20.07 15.71
N TYR A 288 -4.65 -20.32 16.99
CA TYR A 288 -3.45 -19.96 17.74
C TYR A 288 -2.40 -21.05 17.72
N CYS A 289 -1.15 -20.66 17.49
CA CYS A 289 0.03 -21.41 17.90
C CYS A 289 1.14 -20.44 18.33
N ARG A 290 2.05 -20.89 19.18
CA ARG A 290 3.20 -20.09 19.58
C ARG A 290 4.15 -19.94 18.40
N LEU A 291 4.43 -18.71 18.00
CA LEU A 291 5.46 -18.35 17.04
C LEU A 291 6.53 -17.56 17.77
N SER A 292 7.76 -18.01 17.71
CA SER A 292 8.95 -17.30 18.21
C SER A 292 10.16 -17.71 17.38
N PRO A 293 11.18 -16.85 17.20
CA PRO A 293 12.44 -17.31 16.64
C PRO A 293 13.08 -18.36 17.55
N GLU A 294 13.80 -19.29 16.95
CA GLU A 294 14.57 -20.26 17.72
C GLU A 294 15.93 -19.67 18.12
N GLU A 295 16.53 -20.22 19.17
CA GLU A 295 17.87 -19.82 19.59
C GLU A 295 18.88 -19.90 18.45
N GLY A 296 19.62 -18.83 18.23
CA GLY A 296 20.57 -18.68 17.12
C GLY A 296 19.91 -18.35 15.79
N ALA A 297 18.65 -17.91 15.77
CA ALA A 297 18.04 -17.33 14.54
C ALA A 297 18.89 -16.16 14.04
N TYR A 298 19.10 -16.10 12.73
CA TYR A 298 19.95 -15.08 12.07
C TYR A 298 19.12 -14.12 11.23
N TYR A 299 19.37 -12.84 11.41
CA TYR A 299 18.76 -11.75 10.66
C TYR A 299 19.82 -10.96 9.89
N ASP A 300 19.51 -10.53 8.68
CA ASP A 300 20.45 -9.82 7.79
C ASP A 300 20.80 -8.42 8.30
N CYS A 301 19.96 -7.84 9.15
CA CYS A 301 20.17 -6.58 9.88
C CYS A 301 19.07 -6.43 10.96
N ALA A 302 19.14 -5.37 11.77
CA ALA A 302 18.11 -5.16 12.79
C ALA A 302 17.76 -3.69 13.00
N VAL A 303 16.59 -3.48 13.60
CA VAL A 303 16.12 -2.21 14.17
C VAL A 303 15.78 -2.47 15.64
N GLU A 304 16.28 -1.69 16.56
CA GLU A 304 15.86 -1.72 17.96
C GLU A 304 15.03 -0.47 18.26
N ILE A 305 13.91 -0.66 18.94
CA ILE A 305 12.97 0.38 19.35
C ILE A 305 12.83 0.31 20.87
N ASP A 306 13.24 1.36 21.56
CA ASP A 306 12.93 1.57 22.98
C ASP A 306 11.57 2.26 23.09
N LEU A 307 10.53 1.48 23.38
CA LEU A 307 9.16 1.97 23.50
C LEU A 307 9.02 3.07 24.58
N SER A 308 9.87 3.03 25.62
CA SER A 308 9.86 4.02 26.69
C SER A 308 10.38 5.39 26.26
N ALA A 309 11.20 5.41 25.21
CA ALA A 309 11.76 6.63 24.65
C ALA A 309 10.92 7.23 23.52
N VAL A 310 9.93 6.51 23.00
CA VAL A 310 9.06 7.03 21.93
C VAL A 310 8.24 8.22 22.45
N GLU A 311 8.17 9.27 21.65
CA GLU A 311 7.40 10.48 21.92
C GLU A 311 6.15 10.54 21.02
N CYS A 312 5.23 11.47 21.31
CA CYS A 312 4.12 11.74 20.41
C CYS A 312 4.64 12.28 19.07
N MET A 313 4.26 11.63 17.97
CA MET A 313 4.79 11.89 16.64
C MET A 313 3.76 12.54 15.72
N ILE A 314 4.24 13.29 14.74
CA ILE A 314 3.47 13.80 13.63
C ILE A 314 4.26 13.60 12.33
N ALA A 315 3.62 13.04 11.29
CA ALA A 315 4.20 13.02 9.96
C ALA A 315 3.62 14.16 9.11
N MET A 316 4.47 15.10 8.74
CA MET A 316 4.09 16.28 7.96
C MET A 316 3.75 15.91 6.51
N PRO A 317 2.93 16.75 5.80
CA PRO A 317 2.66 16.52 4.39
C PRO A 317 3.99 16.46 3.57
N PHE A 318 4.18 15.61 2.59
CA PHE A 318 3.21 14.77 1.87
C PHE A 318 3.67 13.29 1.86
N HIS A 319 4.31 12.82 2.92
CA HIS A 319 4.76 11.43 3.05
C HIS A 319 4.84 11.00 4.52
N PRO A 320 4.46 9.74 4.88
CA PRO A 320 4.55 9.28 6.28
C PRO A 320 5.97 9.30 6.89
N SER A 321 7.01 9.25 6.06
CA SER A 321 8.41 9.34 6.52
C SER A 321 8.86 10.74 6.93
N LEU A 322 8.05 11.78 6.68
CA LEU A 322 8.34 13.14 7.13
C LEU A 322 7.93 13.30 8.61
N ALA A 323 8.38 12.38 9.42
CA ALA A 323 8.01 12.24 10.84
C ALA A 323 8.90 13.09 11.74
N TYR A 324 8.24 13.81 12.65
CA TYR A 324 8.85 14.64 13.71
C TYR A 324 8.18 14.30 15.04
N THR A 325 8.81 14.62 16.15
CA THR A 325 8.06 14.70 17.41
C THR A 325 7.14 15.93 17.38
N ILE A 326 6.00 15.86 18.03
CA ILE A 326 5.11 17.04 18.13
C ILE A 326 5.85 18.19 18.82
N ALA A 327 6.65 17.91 19.85
CA ALA A 327 7.47 18.87 20.52
C ALA A 327 8.50 19.58 19.59
N ASP A 328 9.09 18.86 18.63
CA ASP A 328 9.97 19.48 17.63
C ASP A 328 9.19 20.40 16.69
N VAL A 329 7.95 20.01 16.31
CA VAL A 329 7.10 20.85 15.47
C VAL A 329 6.69 22.12 16.23
N GLU A 330 6.28 22.03 17.49
CA GLU A 330 5.92 23.19 18.30
C GLU A 330 7.09 24.17 18.44
N LYS A 331 8.29 23.67 18.66
CA LYS A 331 9.50 24.47 18.79
C LYS A 331 9.95 25.13 17.49
N ASN A 332 9.76 24.45 16.35
CA ASN A 332 10.33 24.83 15.05
C ASN A 332 9.24 24.97 13.98
N ALA A 333 7.97 25.25 14.37
CA ALA A 333 6.81 25.22 13.47
C ALA A 333 7.05 26.00 12.18
N GLY A 334 7.53 27.25 12.28
CA GLY A 334 7.72 28.10 11.11
C GLY A 334 8.69 27.53 10.08
N ASP A 335 9.77 26.85 10.48
CA ASP A 335 10.74 26.26 9.55
C ASP A 335 10.20 24.96 8.94
N ILE A 336 9.56 24.12 9.74
CA ILE A 336 8.98 22.84 9.28
C ILE A 336 7.84 23.10 8.30
N LEU A 337 6.96 24.09 8.57
CA LEU A 337 5.87 24.44 7.67
C LEU A 337 6.39 25.04 6.35
N ARG A 338 7.40 25.93 6.39
CA ARG A 338 8.04 26.44 5.16
C ARG A 338 8.66 25.33 4.31
N GLU A 339 9.23 24.33 4.92
CA GLU A 339 9.76 23.18 4.19
C GLU A 339 8.63 22.35 3.54
N ALA A 340 7.46 22.21 4.18
CA ALA A 340 6.29 21.58 3.59
C ALA A 340 5.72 22.42 2.42
N GLU A 341 5.66 23.74 2.55
CA GLU A 341 5.28 24.68 1.48
C GLU A 341 6.22 24.58 0.28
N LYS A 342 7.52 24.52 0.53
CA LYS A 342 8.53 24.33 -0.52
C LYS A 342 8.32 23.02 -1.27
N ARG A 343 8.05 21.91 -0.55
CA ARG A 343 7.71 20.62 -1.18
C ARG A 343 6.44 20.69 -2.02
N ALA A 344 5.41 21.40 -1.54
CA ALA A 344 4.20 21.62 -2.32
C ALA A 344 4.50 22.36 -3.63
N ALA A 345 5.31 23.40 -3.58
CA ALA A 345 5.70 24.16 -4.78
C ALA A 345 6.53 23.31 -5.75
N GLU A 346 7.47 22.50 -5.24
CA GLU A 346 8.37 21.68 -6.07
C GLU A 346 7.67 20.44 -6.65
N GLN A 347 6.85 19.74 -5.85
CA GLN A 347 6.25 18.47 -6.25
C GLN A 347 4.88 18.62 -6.93
N LEU A 348 4.10 19.64 -6.52
CA LEU A 348 2.72 19.84 -6.98
C LEU A 348 2.56 21.07 -7.86
N GLY A 349 3.61 21.87 -8.04
CA GLY A 349 3.52 23.16 -8.70
C GLY A 349 2.69 24.20 -7.94
N ALA A 350 2.33 23.93 -6.69
CA ALA A 350 1.41 24.73 -5.87
C ALA A 350 2.16 25.85 -5.14
N LYS A 351 2.53 26.90 -5.86
CA LYS A 351 3.31 28.05 -5.34
C LYS A 351 2.55 28.90 -4.33
N ASP A 352 1.24 28.86 -4.33
CA ASP A 352 0.32 29.61 -3.45
C ASP A 352 -0.20 28.77 -2.27
N PHE A 353 0.35 27.58 -2.08
CA PHE A 353 0.07 26.77 -0.90
C PHE A 353 0.84 27.30 0.29
N VAL A 354 0.12 27.71 1.33
CA VAL A 354 0.66 28.30 2.56
C VAL A 354 0.14 27.51 3.75
N LEU A 355 1.03 27.08 4.63
CA LEU A 355 0.73 26.46 5.92
C LEU A 355 1.16 27.33 7.09
N THR A 356 2.09 28.26 6.87
CA THR A 356 2.55 29.19 7.90
C THR A 356 1.45 30.17 8.34
N ASP A 357 0.36 30.31 7.59
CA ASP A 357 -0.86 31.03 7.98
C ASP A 357 -1.65 30.33 9.11
N LYS A 358 -1.37 29.07 9.38
CA LYS A 358 -1.95 28.31 10.51
C LYS A 358 -1.27 28.60 11.85
N LEU A 359 -0.22 29.41 11.85
CA LEU A 359 0.43 29.86 13.10
C LEU A 359 -0.32 31.05 13.70
N ARG A 360 -0.70 30.92 14.97
CA ARG A 360 -1.30 31.96 15.77
C ARG A 360 -0.49 32.10 17.05
N ASP A 361 0.12 33.25 17.29
CA ASP A 361 0.99 33.51 18.45
C ASP A 361 2.11 32.44 18.63
N GLY A 362 2.66 31.96 17.50
CA GLY A 362 3.70 30.94 17.48
C GLY A 362 3.21 29.50 17.67
N GLN A 363 1.92 29.28 17.86
CA GLN A 363 1.30 27.96 18.01
C GLN A 363 0.64 27.51 16.70
N LEU A 364 0.77 26.24 16.37
CA LEU A 364 0.15 25.65 15.17
C LEU A 364 -1.30 25.25 15.44
N TYR A 365 -2.20 25.71 14.59
CA TYR A 365 -3.61 25.30 14.58
C TYR A 365 -3.92 24.49 13.34
N VAL A 366 -4.81 23.52 13.50
CA VAL A 366 -5.29 22.65 12.41
C VAL A 366 -6.81 22.79 12.27
N ASP A 367 -7.34 22.49 11.08
CA ASP A 367 -8.75 22.75 10.77
C ASP A 367 -9.63 21.52 11.02
N GLN A 368 -9.05 20.31 10.99
CA GLN A 368 -9.82 19.06 11.05
C GLN A 368 -9.00 17.92 11.67
N GLY A 369 -9.66 17.10 12.49
CA GLY A 369 -9.15 15.83 12.98
C GLY A 369 -9.99 14.64 12.49
N ILE A 370 -9.34 13.53 12.14
CA ILE A 370 -10.01 12.29 11.75
C ILE A 370 -9.33 11.09 12.39
N ILE A 371 -10.11 10.22 13.02
CA ILE A 371 -9.65 8.92 13.55
C ILE A 371 -10.39 7.84 12.77
N ALA A 372 -9.71 7.12 11.88
CA ALA A 372 -10.40 6.28 10.91
C ALA A 372 -9.62 5.03 10.47
N GLY A 373 -10.36 4.10 9.88
CA GLY A 373 -9.82 2.96 9.16
C GLY A 373 -9.21 1.89 10.06
N CYS A 374 -8.41 1.02 9.44
CA CYS A 374 -7.78 -0.12 10.10
C CYS A 374 -6.65 0.23 11.09
N ALA A 375 -6.12 1.46 11.00
CA ALA A 375 -5.10 1.96 11.93
C ALA A 375 -5.72 2.75 13.08
N GLY A 376 -6.60 3.74 12.78
CA GLY A 376 -7.14 4.66 13.77
C GLY A 376 -8.45 4.20 14.40
N GLY A 377 -9.36 3.58 13.62
CA GLY A 377 -10.73 3.24 14.04
C GLY A 377 -10.85 2.01 14.94
N THR A 378 -9.79 1.56 15.58
CA THR A 378 -9.78 0.41 16.49
C THR A 378 -10.45 0.73 17.82
N TYR A 379 -10.88 -0.28 18.54
CA TYR A 379 -11.58 -0.11 19.81
C TYR A 379 -10.75 0.69 20.83
N ASP A 380 -9.49 0.29 21.05
CA ASP A 380 -8.61 0.91 22.05
C ASP A 380 -8.31 2.39 21.71
N ASN A 381 -8.14 2.72 20.43
CA ASN A 381 -7.88 4.09 20.01
C ASN A 381 -9.07 5.01 20.27
N LEU A 382 -10.30 4.52 20.01
CA LEU A 382 -11.51 5.31 20.22
C LEU A 382 -11.84 5.43 21.73
N CYS A 383 -11.58 4.41 22.54
CA CYS A 383 -11.65 4.52 23.99
C CYS A 383 -10.63 5.52 24.55
N ALA A 384 -9.40 5.48 24.04
CA ALA A 384 -8.37 6.44 24.44
C ALA A 384 -8.74 7.88 24.06
N ALA A 385 -9.27 8.11 22.84
CA ALA A 385 -9.77 9.42 22.42
C ALA A 385 -10.91 9.91 23.32
N ALA A 386 -11.86 9.05 23.66
CA ALA A 386 -12.94 9.37 24.58
C ALA A 386 -12.42 9.74 25.98
N SER A 387 -11.38 9.02 26.49
CA SER A 387 -10.76 9.36 27.78
C SER A 387 -10.16 10.76 27.79
N VAL A 388 -9.54 11.19 26.69
CA VAL A 388 -8.99 12.54 26.53
C VAL A 388 -10.09 13.61 26.50
N LEU A 389 -11.23 13.30 25.86
CA LEU A 389 -12.35 14.25 25.63
C LEU A 389 -13.40 14.25 26.75
N LYS A 390 -13.35 13.31 27.70
CA LYS A 390 -14.34 13.19 28.77
C LYS A 390 -14.45 14.48 29.58
N GLY A 391 -15.61 15.13 29.51
CA GLY A 391 -15.88 16.39 30.19
C GLY A 391 -15.36 17.67 29.48
N TYR A 392 -14.92 17.52 28.23
CA TYR A 392 -14.48 18.62 27.36
C TYR A 392 -15.25 18.61 26.04
N ASP A 393 -15.00 19.59 25.21
CA ASP A 393 -15.62 19.74 23.90
C ASP A 393 -14.58 20.02 22.79
N THR A 394 -15.02 19.95 21.53
CA THR A 394 -14.17 20.19 20.35
C THR A 394 -14.26 21.63 19.84
N GLY A 395 -14.93 22.53 20.56
CA GLY A 395 -15.12 23.93 20.21
C GLY A 395 -16.37 24.21 19.38
N ASP A 396 -16.48 25.45 18.90
CA ASP A 396 -17.68 26.05 18.30
C ASP A 396 -17.77 25.90 16.77
N GLY A 397 -17.04 24.94 16.18
CA GLY A 397 -17.10 24.65 14.75
C GLY A 397 -15.91 25.12 13.91
N ALA A 398 -14.96 25.87 14.50
CA ALA A 398 -13.72 26.22 13.81
C ALA A 398 -12.80 25.01 13.58
N PHE A 399 -12.90 24.02 14.44
CA PHE A 399 -12.27 22.70 14.30
C PHE A 399 -13.35 21.62 14.30
N SER A 400 -13.15 20.53 13.56
CA SER A 400 -14.05 19.37 13.58
C SER A 400 -13.28 18.08 13.80
N LEU A 401 -13.87 17.15 14.57
CA LEU A 401 -13.34 15.80 14.76
C LEU A 401 -14.37 14.76 14.29
N SER A 402 -13.96 13.89 13.38
CA SER A 402 -14.75 12.71 12.97
C SER A 402 -14.09 11.41 13.38
N VAL A 403 -14.90 10.44 13.82
CA VAL A 403 -14.45 9.08 14.15
C VAL A 403 -15.16 8.03 13.30
N TYR A 404 -14.40 7.04 12.82
CA TYR A 404 -14.86 5.94 11.98
C TYR A 404 -14.47 4.61 12.65
N PRO A 405 -15.34 3.98 13.44
CA PRO A 405 -15.07 2.64 13.97
C PRO A 405 -14.73 1.67 12.84
N ALA A 406 -13.71 0.84 13.02
CA ALA A 406 -13.18 -0.02 11.96
C ALA A 406 -14.14 -1.15 11.54
N SER A 407 -15.06 -1.53 12.43
CA SER A 407 -16.06 -2.56 12.19
C SER A 407 -17.32 -2.33 13.01
N GLN A 408 -18.41 -2.99 12.62
CA GLN A 408 -19.67 -2.94 13.39
C GLN A 408 -19.57 -3.61 14.76
N PRO A 409 -18.87 -4.74 14.97
CA PRO A 409 -18.61 -5.23 16.30
C PRO A 409 -17.92 -4.21 17.22
N VAL A 410 -16.90 -3.50 16.69
CA VAL A 410 -16.25 -2.40 17.43
C VAL A 410 -17.24 -1.27 17.73
N ASN A 411 -18.02 -0.84 16.74
CA ASN A 411 -19.01 0.24 16.93
C ASN A 411 -20.06 -0.13 17.99
N LEU A 412 -20.55 -1.38 17.93
CA LEU A 412 -21.53 -1.88 18.91
C LEU A 412 -20.94 -1.90 20.33
N ALA A 413 -19.72 -2.37 20.50
CA ALA A 413 -19.06 -2.38 21.81
C ALA A 413 -18.85 -0.96 22.36
N LEU A 414 -18.45 0.00 21.53
CA LEU A 414 -18.32 1.42 21.92
C LEU A 414 -19.65 2.02 22.37
N MET A 415 -20.75 1.65 21.73
CA MET A 415 -22.11 2.06 22.14
C MET A 415 -22.51 1.44 23.47
N GLN A 416 -22.31 0.13 23.62
CA GLN A 416 -22.68 -0.61 24.84
C GLN A 416 -21.89 -0.16 26.06
N ASN A 417 -20.63 0.24 25.89
CA ASN A 417 -19.76 0.71 26.97
C ASN A 417 -19.84 2.21 27.24
N GLY A 418 -20.73 2.95 26.54
CA GLY A 418 -20.90 4.39 26.72
C GLY A 418 -19.77 5.27 26.13
N VAL A 419 -18.77 4.66 25.51
CA VAL A 419 -17.64 5.37 24.90
C VAL A 419 -18.12 6.27 23.77
N MET A 420 -19.02 5.76 22.92
CA MET A 420 -19.59 6.55 21.83
C MET A 420 -20.43 7.72 22.35
N GLN A 421 -21.16 7.53 23.46
CA GLN A 421 -21.88 8.64 24.10
C GLN A 421 -20.93 9.75 24.54
N THR A 422 -19.82 9.42 25.20
CA THR A 422 -18.79 10.38 25.62
C THR A 422 -18.23 11.19 24.43
N LEU A 423 -17.94 10.50 23.32
CA LEU A 423 -17.46 11.18 22.10
C LEU A 423 -18.50 12.13 21.51
N LEU A 424 -19.77 11.72 21.44
CA LEU A 424 -20.87 12.56 20.94
C LEU A 424 -21.13 13.77 21.84
N GLU A 425 -21.09 13.61 23.16
CA GLU A 425 -21.23 14.69 24.14
C GLU A 425 -20.12 15.74 24.00
N ALA A 426 -18.91 15.31 23.59
CA ALA A 426 -17.80 16.21 23.28
C ALA A 426 -17.92 16.92 21.92
N GLY A 427 -18.94 16.63 21.10
CA GLY A 427 -19.13 17.22 19.77
C GLY A 427 -18.43 16.48 18.63
N VAL A 428 -17.96 15.25 18.87
CA VAL A 428 -17.33 14.41 17.83
C VAL A 428 -18.38 13.89 16.85
N ILE A 429 -18.05 13.84 15.57
CA ILE A 429 -18.94 13.35 14.52
C ILE A 429 -18.70 11.85 14.34
N GLN A 430 -19.69 11.03 14.65
CA GLN A 430 -19.66 9.59 14.40
C GLN A 430 -19.95 9.28 12.94
N ARG A 431 -19.13 8.41 12.35
CA ARG A 431 -19.30 7.80 11.03
C ARG A 431 -19.37 6.28 11.15
N THR A 432 -19.55 5.58 10.03
CA THR A 432 -19.54 4.11 9.94
C THR A 432 -18.21 3.58 9.40
N ALA A 433 -18.01 2.26 9.44
CA ALA A 433 -16.80 1.61 8.90
C ALA A 433 -16.61 1.96 7.41
N PHE A 434 -15.53 2.70 7.10
CA PHE A 434 -15.23 3.22 5.78
C PHE A 434 -13.75 3.58 5.64
N CYS A 435 -13.13 3.21 4.53
CA CYS A 435 -11.71 3.52 4.24
C CYS A 435 -11.51 4.90 3.59
N GLY A 436 -12.58 5.65 3.31
CA GLY A 436 -12.56 6.90 2.56
C GLY A 436 -11.50 7.92 2.99
N PRO A 437 -11.34 8.20 4.29
CA PRO A 437 -10.33 9.15 4.76
C PRO A 437 -8.88 8.79 4.37
N CYS A 438 -8.59 7.53 4.06
CA CYS A 438 -7.24 7.11 3.64
C CYS A 438 -6.94 7.37 2.16
N PHE A 439 -7.97 7.62 1.32
CA PHE A 439 -7.78 7.77 -0.13
C PHE A 439 -8.51 8.98 -0.77
N GLY A 440 -8.99 9.91 0.05
CA GLY A 440 -9.56 11.17 -0.44
C GLY A 440 -11.06 11.16 -0.67
N ALA A 441 -11.79 10.33 0.06
CA ALA A 441 -13.26 10.33 0.12
C ALA A 441 -13.74 10.48 1.57
N GLY A 442 -15.01 10.86 1.74
CA GLY A 442 -15.61 11.09 3.05
C GLY A 442 -15.37 12.50 3.56
N ASP A 443 -14.96 12.65 4.82
CA ASP A 443 -14.69 13.96 5.40
C ASP A 443 -13.43 14.57 4.79
N VAL A 444 -13.61 15.60 3.97
CA VAL A 444 -12.53 16.33 3.29
C VAL A 444 -12.37 17.72 3.92
N PRO A 445 -11.15 18.27 4.02
CA PRO A 445 -10.94 19.64 4.50
C PRO A 445 -11.32 20.65 3.42
N CYS A 446 -11.50 21.90 3.82
CA CYS A 446 -11.67 23.00 2.88
C CYS A 446 -10.40 23.24 2.03
N ASN A 447 -10.52 24.06 0.98
CA ASN A 447 -9.35 24.51 0.22
C ASN A 447 -8.35 25.20 1.15
N LYS A 448 -7.06 24.83 1.06
CA LYS A 448 -5.96 25.24 1.94
C LYS A 448 -6.14 24.77 3.40
N GLY A 449 -7.05 23.83 3.66
CA GLY A 449 -7.23 23.24 4.97
C GLY A 449 -6.07 22.32 5.37
N PHE A 450 -5.78 22.26 6.66
CA PHE A 450 -4.81 21.36 7.25
C PHE A 450 -5.50 20.35 8.17
N SER A 451 -5.51 19.09 7.77
CA SER A 451 -6.15 17.98 8.50
C SER A 451 -5.11 17.13 9.21
N ILE A 452 -5.39 16.71 10.44
CA ILE A 452 -4.61 15.69 11.16
C ILE A 452 -5.39 14.38 11.20
N ARG A 453 -4.74 13.26 10.87
CA ARG A 453 -5.43 11.98 10.75
C ARG A 453 -4.68 10.84 11.42
N HIS A 454 -5.40 10.01 12.16
CA HIS A 454 -4.97 8.65 12.43
C HIS A 454 -5.52 7.76 11.32
N SER A 455 -4.78 7.71 10.25
CA SER A 455 -4.99 6.90 9.06
C SER A 455 -3.62 6.45 8.53
N THR A 456 -3.56 5.84 7.35
CA THR A 456 -2.31 5.20 6.92
C THR A 456 -1.44 6.08 6.01
N ARG A 457 -1.99 7.09 5.31
CA ARG A 457 -1.27 7.88 4.31
C ARG A 457 -1.64 9.35 4.30
N ASN A 458 -0.64 10.18 3.98
CA ASN A 458 -0.77 11.61 3.79
C ASN A 458 -0.13 12.10 2.48
N PHE A 459 -0.14 11.25 1.45
CA PHE A 459 0.33 11.62 0.11
C PHE A 459 -0.48 12.79 -0.47
N PRO A 460 0.06 13.52 -1.46
CA PRO A 460 -0.65 14.63 -2.11
C PRO A 460 -2.06 14.24 -2.56
N SER A 461 -3.02 15.12 -2.33
CA SER A 461 -4.43 14.95 -2.69
C SER A 461 -5.16 13.76 -2.03
N ARG A 462 -4.56 13.12 -1.04
CA ARG A 462 -5.20 12.06 -0.23
C ARG A 462 -6.23 12.59 0.76
N GLU A 463 -6.29 13.87 0.95
CA GLU A 463 -7.34 14.56 1.70
C GLU A 463 -8.63 14.78 0.90
N GLY A 464 -8.58 14.64 -0.44
CA GLY A 464 -9.72 14.79 -1.35
C GLY A 464 -9.74 16.09 -2.16
N ALA A 465 -8.72 16.93 -2.07
CA ALA A 465 -8.59 18.11 -2.92
C ALA A 465 -8.44 17.72 -4.40
N LYS A 466 -8.96 18.56 -5.29
CA LYS A 466 -8.93 18.39 -6.75
C LYS A 466 -8.06 19.46 -7.39
N PRO A 467 -6.77 19.23 -7.61
CA PRO A 467 -5.86 20.23 -8.20
C PRO A 467 -6.32 20.75 -9.55
N GLY A 468 -6.97 19.92 -10.39
CA GLY A 468 -7.58 20.35 -11.65
C GLY A 468 -8.71 21.39 -11.50
N ALA A 469 -9.28 21.51 -10.30
CA ALA A 469 -10.27 22.54 -9.93
C ALA A 469 -9.65 23.69 -9.12
N GLY A 470 -8.32 23.81 -9.08
CA GLY A 470 -7.61 24.84 -8.31
C GLY A 470 -7.64 24.63 -6.80
N GLN A 471 -7.92 23.39 -6.34
CA GLN A 471 -7.97 23.07 -4.92
C GLN A 471 -6.66 22.44 -4.46
N ILE A 472 -6.25 22.78 -3.24
CA ILE A 472 -5.16 22.13 -2.51
C ILE A 472 -5.49 22.10 -1.03
N ALA A 473 -5.19 21.00 -0.37
CA ALA A 473 -5.24 20.87 1.07
C ALA A 473 -4.12 19.92 1.51
N SER A 474 -4.00 19.65 2.79
CA SER A 474 -2.91 18.81 3.29
C SER A 474 -3.34 17.96 4.49
N VAL A 475 -2.65 16.84 4.65
CA VAL A 475 -2.81 15.93 5.77
C VAL A 475 -1.48 15.73 6.48
N ALA A 476 -1.50 15.78 7.82
CA ALA A 476 -0.47 15.18 8.66
C ALA A 476 -1.03 13.94 9.36
N LEU A 477 -0.17 12.94 9.61
CA LEU A 477 -0.55 11.75 10.37
C LEU A 477 -0.18 11.91 11.84
N MET A 478 -1.09 11.55 12.73
CA MET A 478 -0.91 11.58 14.19
C MET A 478 -1.65 10.43 14.86
N ASP A 479 -1.27 10.10 16.09
CA ASP A 479 -2.02 9.16 16.90
C ASP A 479 -3.36 9.71 17.38
N ALA A 480 -4.34 8.85 17.57
CA ALA A 480 -5.70 9.19 18.01
C ALA A 480 -5.72 9.97 19.34
N ARG A 481 -4.79 9.67 20.25
CA ARG A 481 -4.66 10.36 21.55
C ARG A 481 -4.26 11.81 21.37
N SER A 482 -3.27 12.08 20.52
CA SER A 482 -2.82 13.43 20.21
C SER A 482 -3.82 14.20 19.33
N ILE A 483 -4.57 13.51 18.46
CA ILE A 483 -5.69 14.12 17.73
C ILE A 483 -6.79 14.56 18.72
N ALA A 484 -7.15 13.71 19.69
CA ALA A 484 -8.13 14.06 20.72
C ALA A 484 -7.64 15.20 21.64
N ALA A 485 -6.34 15.23 21.97
CA ALA A 485 -5.73 16.32 22.73
C ALA A 485 -5.78 17.64 21.96
N THR A 486 -5.51 17.61 20.65
CA THR A 486 -5.65 18.77 19.76
C THR A 486 -7.10 19.21 19.63
N ALA A 487 -8.05 18.27 19.55
CA ALA A 487 -9.49 18.57 19.54
C ALA A 487 -9.95 19.24 20.85
N ARG A 488 -9.56 18.71 22.00
CA ARG A 488 -9.82 19.30 23.33
C ARG A 488 -9.28 20.74 23.44
N ASN A 489 -8.25 21.06 22.71
CA ASN A 489 -7.66 22.40 22.62
C ASN A 489 -8.14 23.17 21.36
N HIS A 490 -9.32 22.82 20.82
CA HIS A 490 -10.01 23.49 19.72
C HIS A 490 -9.14 23.70 18.47
N GLY A 491 -8.36 22.67 18.12
CA GLY A 491 -7.48 22.65 16.94
C GLY A 491 -6.05 23.11 17.19
N ARG A 492 -5.68 23.57 18.40
CA ARG A 492 -4.27 23.85 18.73
C ARG A 492 -3.52 22.51 18.82
N LEU A 493 -2.49 22.34 17.98
CA LEU A 493 -1.64 21.15 18.00
C LEU A 493 -1.16 20.88 19.42
N THR A 494 -1.40 19.68 19.92
CA THR A 494 -1.12 19.30 21.30
C THR A 494 -0.71 17.82 21.35
N ALA A 495 0.42 17.52 21.96
CA ALA A 495 0.81 16.15 22.24
C ALA A 495 -0.04 15.58 23.40
N ALA A 496 -0.49 14.33 23.25
CA ALA A 496 -1.30 13.70 24.31
C ALA A 496 -0.53 13.58 25.65
N THR A 497 0.79 13.54 25.60
CA THR A 497 1.67 13.50 26.78
C THR A 497 1.76 14.84 27.54
N GLU A 498 1.21 15.94 26.99
CA GLU A 498 1.10 17.22 27.70
C GLU A 498 -0.10 17.24 28.66
N LEU A 499 -1.01 16.31 28.52
CA LEU A 499 -2.24 16.23 29.30
C LEU A 499 -2.12 15.13 30.35
N ASP A 500 -2.58 15.42 31.57
CA ASP A 500 -2.74 14.41 32.60
C ASP A 500 -4.08 13.71 32.40
N VAL A 501 -4.07 12.55 31.71
CA VAL A 501 -5.26 11.78 31.36
C VAL A 501 -5.19 10.38 31.94
N ALA A 502 -6.20 9.98 32.70
CA ALA A 502 -6.42 8.61 33.04
C ALA A 502 -7.11 7.89 31.87
N TYR A 503 -6.38 7.05 31.17
CA TYR A 503 -6.92 6.28 30.05
C TYR A 503 -7.77 5.13 30.52
N GLU A 504 -9.07 5.18 30.24
CA GLU A 504 -10.05 4.14 30.56
C GLU A 504 -10.36 3.36 29.27
N ILE A 505 -9.98 2.07 29.23
CA ILE A 505 -10.29 1.16 28.12
C ILE A 505 -11.16 0.04 28.67
N PRO A 506 -12.50 0.13 28.53
CA PRO A 506 -13.42 -0.92 28.97
C PRO A 506 -13.10 -2.25 28.24
N ALA A 507 -13.41 -3.37 28.90
CA ALA A 507 -13.19 -4.68 28.29
C ALA A 507 -13.98 -4.81 26.97
N TYR A 508 -13.28 -5.16 25.92
CA TYR A 508 -13.89 -5.42 24.61
C TYR A 508 -14.53 -6.80 24.60
N THR A 509 -15.73 -6.88 24.06
CA THR A 509 -16.41 -8.15 23.77
C THR A 509 -16.78 -8.17 22.29
N PHE A 510 -16.25 -9.15 21.58
CA PHE A 510 -16.57 -9.35 20.16
C PHE A 510 -17.95 -9.99 19.99
N ASP A 511 -18.85 -9.36 19.25
CA ASP A 511 -20.13 -9.92 18.84
C ASP A 511 -20.12 -10.29 17.36
N GLY A 512 -19.76 -11.52 17.03
CA GLY A 512 -19.76 -12.07 15.67
C GLY A 512 -21.15 -12.18 15.05
N GLY A 513 -22.23 -12.18 15.87
CA GLY A 513 -23.61 -12.25 15.39
C GLY A 513 -24.01 -11.06 14.50
N VAL A 514 -23.28 -9.94 14.57
CA VAL A 514 -23.43 -8.80 13.66
C VAL A 514 -23.10 -9.23 12.23
N TYR A 515 -21.99 -9.96 12.03
CA TYR A 515 -21.58 -10.45 10.72
C TYR A 515 -22.49 -11.59 10.22
N GLU A 516 -22.85 -12.54 11.09
CA GLU A 516 -23.73 -13.67 10.74
C GLU A 516 -25.06 -13.22 10.16
N LYS A 517 -25.59 -12.08 10.62
CA LYS A 517 -26.87 -11.52 10.16
C LYS A 517 -26.78 -10.79 8.83
N ARG A 518 -25.59 -10.37 8.40
CA ARG A 518 -25.47 -9.42 7.29
C ARG A 518 -24.47 -9.84 6.22
N CYS A 519 -23.42 -10.57 6.54
CA CYS A 519 -22.41 -11.04 5.60
C CYS A 519 -22.84 -12.38 4.97
N TYR A 520 -22.64 -12.52 3.67
CA TYR A 520 -22.80 -13.81 3.01
C TYR A 520 -21.51 -14.63 3.14
N ASN A 521 -21.63 -15.89 3.49
CA ASN A 521 -20.51 -16.83 3.59
C ASN A 521 -20.80 -18.11 2.80
N GLY A 522 -20.20 -18.21 1.61
CA GLY A 522 -20.29 -19.33 0.70
C GLY A 522 -19.01 -20.15 0.57
N ILE A 523 -18.04 -20.00 1.50
CA ILE A 523 -16.76 -20.75 1.41
C ILE A 523 -17.01 -22.26 1.28
N GLY A 524 -16.43 -22.85 0.20
CA GLY A 524 -16.58 -24.27 -0.11
C GLY A 524 -17.99 -24.69 -0.55
N LYS A 525 -18.87 -23.74 -0.88
CA LYS A 525 -20.26 -23.97 -1.32
C LYS A 525 -20.60 -23.15 -2.56
N PRO A 526 -19.85 -23.30 -3.68
CA PRO A 526 -20.12 -22.56 -4.91
C PRO A 526 -21.49 -22.96 -5.50
N GLN A 527 -22.22 -21.95 -5.97
CA GLN A 527 -23.49 -22.13 -6.67
C GLN A 527 -23.26 -21.94 -8.18
N HIS A 528 -22.73 -22.96 -8.86
CA HIS A 528 -22.28 -22.86 -10.25
C HIS A 528 -23.35 -22.32 -11.22
N ASP A 529 -24.63 -22.60 -10.96
CA ASP A 529 -25.77 -22.14 -11.77
C ASP A 529 -26.18 -20.68 -11.45
N ALA A 530 -25.63 -20.07 -10.39
CA ALA A 530 -25.96 -18.69 -10.08
C ALA A 530 -25.47 -17.75 -11.19
N ALA A 531 -26.35 -16.83 -11.61
CA ALA A 531 -26.03 -15.84 -12.63
C ALA A 531 -25.24 -14.68 -12.04
N LEU A 532 -24.16 -14.27 -12.70
CA LEU A 532 -23.48 -13.01 -12.37
C LEU A 532 -24.36 -11.82 -12.76
N ARG A 533 -24.45 -10.84 -11.87
CA ARG A 533 -25.24 -9.62 -12.08
C ARG A 533 -24.32 -8.48 -12.45
N PHE A 534 -24.39 -8.03 -13.69
CA PHE A 534 -23.56 -6.96 -14.25
C PHE A 534 -24.32 -5.63 -14.25
N GLY A 535 -23.65 -4.56 -13.79
CA GLY A 535 -24.08 -3.20 -14.09
C GLY A 535 -23.49 -2.69 -15.42
N PRO A 536 -24.06 -1.60 -15.99
CA PRO A 536 -23.61 -1.09 -17.29
C PRO A 536 -22.16 -0.58 -17.30
N ASN A 537 -21.57 -0.31 -16.13
CA ASN A 537 -20.19 0.13 -16.01
C ASN A 537 -19.19 -1.04 -15.90
N ILE A 538 -19.66 -2.27 -15.71
CA ILE A 538 -18.79 -3.45 -15.60
C ILE A 538 -18.51 -3.99 -17.00
N THR A 539 -17.31 -3.78 -17.51
CA THR A 539 -16.93 -4.20 -18.88
C THR A 539 -15.75 -5.15 -18.85
N ASP A 540 -15.64 -5.94 -19.92
CA ASP A 540 -14.52 -6.84 -20.13
C ASP A 540 -13.25 -6.06 -20.53
N TRP A 541 -12.10 -6.70 -20.34
CA TRP A 541 -10.83 -6.19 -20.83
C TRP A 541 -10.77 -6.17 -22.35
N PRO A 542 -10.11 -5.17 -22.97
CA PRO A 542 -9.85 -5.21 -24.40
C PRO A 542 -8.93 -6.39 -24.76
N VAL A 543 -8.98 -6.82 -26.01
CA VAL A 543 -8.06 -7.84 -26.53
C VAL A 543 -6.64 -7.30 -26.50
N ILE A 544 -5.72 -8.11 -26.02
CA ILE A 544 -4.30 -7.78 -25.91
C ILE A 544 -3.53 -8.81 -26.76
N ASP A 545 -2.77 -8.32 -27.73
CA ASP A 545 -1.98 -9.17 -28.62
C ASP A 545 -0.70 -9.69 -27.92
N ALA A 546 -0.21 -10.83 -28.37
CA ALA A 546 1.08 -11.38 -27.97
C ALA A 546 2.23 -10.44 -28.38
N LEU A 547 3.39 -10.57 -27.71
CA LEU A 547 4.57 -9.79 -28.06
C LEU A 547 5.15 -10.29 -29.38
N GLU A 548 5.45 -9.36 -30.29
CA GLU A 548 6.18 -9.63 -31.52
C GLU A 548 7.69 -9.34 -31.38
N ASP A 549 8.49 -9.88 -32.31
CA ASP A 549 9.95 -9.77 -32.25
C ASP A 549 10.46 -8.34 -32.46
N ASN A 550 9.69 -7.50 -33.17
CA ASN A 550 10.01 -6.10 -33.43
C ASN A 550 8.87 -5.19 -32.96
N LEU A 551 9.18 -4.26 -32.06
CA LEU A 551 8.23 -3.35 -31.46
C LEU A 551 8.66 -1.88 -31.64
N LEU A 552 7.81 -1.08 -32.28
CA LEU A 552 8.01 0.36 -32.41
C LEU A 552 7.25 1.07 -31.28
N MET A 553 8.00 1.62 -30.33
CA MET A 553 7.46 2.43 -29.23
C MET A 553 7.54 3.92 -29.56
N THR A 554 6.53 4.69 -29.15
CA THR A 554 6.59 6.15 -29.14
C THR A 554 6.63 6.65 -27.70
N LEU A 555 7.59 7.51 -27.35
CA LEU A 555 7.67 8.13 -26.03
C LEU A 555 6.60 9.20 -25.90
N VAL A 556 5.58 8.91 -25.08
CA VAL A 556 4.38 9.77 -24.95
C VAL A 556 4.32 10.56 -23.65
N SER A 557 5.20 10.26 -22.70
CA SER A 557 5.36 11.02 -21.44
C SER A 557 6.76 10.88 -20.90
N GLU A 558 7.29 11.96 -20.32
CA GLU A 558 8.63 12.04 -19.76
C GLU A 558 8.58 12.72 -18.40
N ILE A 559 8.92 11.98 -17.32
CA ILE A 559 8.77 12.42 -15.94
C ILE A 559 10.12 12.34 -15.21
N HIS A 560 10.64 13.49 -14.81
CA HIS A 560 11.96 13.63 -14.19
C HIS A 560 11.93 13.73 -12.64
N ASP A 561 10.75 13.68 -12.03
CA ASP A 561 10.64 13.73 -10.58
C ASP A 561 11.42 12.58 -9.94
N PRO A 562 12.01 12.81 -8.76
CA PRO A 562 12.79 11.79 -8.04
C PRO A 562 12.02 10.49 -7.79
N VAL A 563 10.72 10.57 -7.56
CA VAL A 563 9.78 9.45 -7.42
C VAL A 563 8.46 9.84 -8.06
N THR A 564 7.86 8.92 -8.82
CA THR A 564 6.50 9.07 -9.35
C THR A 564 5.58 8.09 -8.64
N THR A 565 4.58 8.61 -7.95
CA THR A 565 3.63 7.78 -7.20
C THR A 565 2.59 7.14 -8.11
N THR A 566 1.97 6.06 -7.65
CA THR A 566 0.85 5.43 -8.37
C THR A 566 -0.38 6.34 -8.44
N ASP A 567 -0.55 7.28 -7.51
CA ASP A 567 -1.63 8.26 -7.54
C ASP A 567 -1.41 9.36 -8.59
N GLU A 568 -0.16 9.63 -8.98
CA GLU A 568 0.17 10.48 -10.14
C GLU A 568 -0.04 9.73 -11.44
N LEU A 569 0.26 8.41 -11.47
CA LEU A 569 0.00 7.57 -12.63
C LEU A 569 -1.50 7.35 -12.87
N ILE A 570 -2.29 7.13 -11.81
CA ILE A 570 -3.74 7.00 -11.85
C ILE A 570 -4.37 7.51 -10.54
N PRO A 571 -5.14 8.61 -10.54
CA PRO A 571 -5.71 9.19 -9.34
C PRO A 571 -6.69 8.23 -8.62
N SER A 572 -6.41 7.84 -7.38
CA SER A 572 -7.19 6.80 -6.68
C SER A 572 -8.59 7.26 -6.29
N GLY A 573 -8.73 8.43 -5.66
CA GLY A 573 -10.01 8.92 -5.15
C GLY A 573 -11.00 9.31 -6.25
N GLU A 574 -10.55 10.11 -7.23
CA GLU A 574 -11.39 10.58 -8.34
C GLU A 574 -11.93 9.47 -9.23
N THR A 575 -11.21 8.36 -9.31
CA THR A 575 -11.49 7.29 -10.27
C THR A 575 -12.10 6.05 -9.63
N SER A 576 -12.37 6.08 -8.33
CA SER A 576 -12.83 4.90 -7.59
C SER A 576 -14.06 4.23 -8.21
N SER A 577 -15.03 5.02 -8.69
CA SER A 577 -16.25 4.52 -9.34
C SER A 577 -16.06 3.94 -10.74
N TYR A 578 -14.90 4.11 -11.36
CA TYR A 578 -14.64 3.61 -12.72
C TYR A 578 -13.74 2.37 -12.76
N ARG A 579 -13.38 1.82 -11.60
CA ARG A 579 -12.46 0.69 -11.48
C ARG A 579 -12.93 -0.59 -12.17
N SER A 580 -14.23 -0.73 -12.37
CA SER A 580 -14.86 -1.86 -13.07
C SER A 580 -14.95 -1.67 -14.58
N ASN A 581 -14.47 -0.53 -15.11
CA ASN A 581 -14.46 -0.22 -16.54
C ASN A 581 -13.04 0.17 -16.97
N PRO A 582 -12.23 -0.78 -17.46
CA PRO A 582 -10.84 -0.54 -17.82
C PRO A 582 -10.63 0.60 -18.82
N GLN A 583 -11.52 0.69 -19.83
CA GLN A 583 -11.42 1.72 -20.87
C GLN A 583 -11.68 3.12 -20.30
N LYS A 584 -12.76 3.26 -19.51
CA LYS A 584 -13.13 4.53 -18.90
C LYS A 584 -12.13 4.97 -17.83
N LEU A 585 -11.62 4.02 -17.04
CA LEU A 585 -10.59 4.28 -16.06
C LEU A 585 -9.31 4.80 -16.72
N ALA A 586 -8.92 4.20 -17.84
CA ALA A 586 -7.70 4.57 -18.56
C ALA A 586 -7.68 6.04 -19.03
N GLU A 587 -8.85 6.67 -19.25
CA GLU A 587 -8.96 8.10 -19.59
C GLU A 587 -8.39 9.04 -18.52
N PHE A 588 -8.19 8.55 -17.29
CA PHE A 588 -7.60 9.33 -16.19
C PHE A 588 -6.10 9.09 -16.00
N THR A 589 -5.47 8.29 -16.85
CA THR A 589 -4.03 7.99 -16.73
C THR A 589 -3.23 9.28 -16.87
N LEU A 590 -2.35 9.52 -15.87
CA LEU A 590 -1.50 10.72 -15.77
C LEU A 590 -2.27 12.06 -15.77
N SER A 591 -3.59 12.05 -15.55
CA SER A 591 -4.43 13.26 -15.66
C SER A 591 -3.96 14.43 -14.78
N ARG A 592 -3.31 14.13 -13.65
CA ARG A 592 -2.76 15.13 -12.72
C ARG A 592 -1.33 15.55 -13.06
N LYS A 593 -0.55 14.66 -13.68
CA LYS A 593 0.89 14.86 -13.94
C LYS A 593 1.19 15.31 -15.36
N ASP A 594 0.54 14.69 -16.32
CA ASP A 594 0.69 14.95 -17.75
C ASP A 594 -0.67 14.82 -18.45
N PRO A 595 -1.53 15.85 -18.39
CA PRO A 595 -2.88 15.80 -18.94
C PRO A 595 -2.94 15.49 -20.45
N GLY A 596 -1.86 15.69 -21.17
CA GLY A 596 -1.75 15.38 -22.60
C GLY A 596 -1.45 13.91 -22.93
N TYR A 597 -1.11 13.11 -21.92
CA TYR A 597 -0.71 11.71 -22.11
C TYR A 597 -1.74 10.87 -22.86
N VAL A 598 -2.99 10.90 -22.43
CA VAL A 598 -4.06 10.06 -23.02
C VAL A 598 -4.24 10.33 -24.51
N ALA A 599 -4.26 11.60 -24.90
CA ALA A 599 -4.38 12.00 -26.30
C ALA A 599 -3.20 11.47 -27.14
N ARG A 600 -1.96 11.63 -26.64
CA ARG A 600 -0.76 11.15 -27.32
C ARG A 600 -0.72 9.63 -27.43
N ALA A 601 -1.08 8.91 -26.35
CA ALA A 601 -1.13 7.43 -26.35
C ALA A 601 -2.15 6.90 -27.37
N LYS A 602 -3.34 7.48 -27.42
CA LYS A 602 -4.38 7.12 -28.41
C LYS A 602 -3.92 7.42 -29.85
N ALA A 603 -3.24 8.53 -30.09
CA ALA A 603 -2.69 8.87 -31.40
C ALA A 603 -1.70 7.82 -31.90
N VAL A 604 -0.85 7.27 -31.02
CA VAL A 604 0.07 6.17 -31.39
C VAL A 604 -0.68 4.96 -31.95
N LEU A 605 -1.85 4.61 -31.37
CA LEU A 605 -2.63 3.47 -31.85
C LEU A 605 -3.42 3.78 -33.13
N SER A 606 -4.02 4.97 -33.23
CA SER A 606 -4.92 5.32 -34.33
C SER A 606 -4.22 5.79 -35.60
N GLU A 607 -3.08 6.46 -35.44
CA GLU A 607 -2.35 7.03 -36.59
C GLU A 607 -1.48 5.95 -37.25
N PRO A 608 -1.35 6.01 -38.61
CA PRO A 608 -0.45 5.11 -39.31
C PRO A 608 1.02 5.47 -39.02
N ILE A 609 1.90 4.47 -39.07
CA ILE A 609 3.35 4.72 -38.98
C ILE A 609 3.80 5.55 -40.19
N PRO A 610 4.43 6.71 -40.01
CA PRO A 610 4.92 7.53 -41.13
C PRO A 610 5.90 6.78 -42.03
N ASP A 611 5.87 7.05 -43.32
CA ASP A 611 6.72 6.37 -44.29
C ASP A 611 8.22 6.62 -44.06
N SER A 612 8.60 7.80 -43.56
CA SER A 612 9.98 8.12 -43.14
C SER A 612 10.45 7.16 -42.05
N VAL A 613 9.58 6.86 -41.04
CA VAL A 613 9.87 5.95 -39.94
C VAL A 613 9.93 4.50 -40.40
N LYS A 614 9.00 4.09 -41.30
CA LYS A 614 9.07 2.76 -41.92
C LYS A 614 10.37 2.57 -42.70
N LYS A 615 10.81 3.59 -43.44
CA LYS A 615 12.09 3.56 -44.16
C LYS A 615 13.29 3.45 -43.21
N ALA A 616 13.30 4.19 -42.10
CA ALA A 616 14.35 4.12 -41.11
C ALA A 616 14.35 2.74 -40.40
N ALA A 617 13.17 2.21 -40.02
CA ALA A 617 13.03 0.87 -39.48
C ALA A 617 13.52 -0.20 -40.49
N ALA A 618 13.15 -0.08 -41.76
CA ALA A 618 13.58 -1.01 -42.82
C ALA A 618 15.11 -1.05 -43.01
N ALA A 619 15.80 0.04 -42.74
CA ALA A 619 17.26 0.07 -42.76
C ALA A 619 17.89 -0.77 -41.62
N VAL A 620 17.16 -0.96 -40.49
CA VAL A 620 17.62 -1.71 -39.35
C VAL A 620 17.21 -3.17 -39.43
N ILE A 621 15.92 -3.47 -39.73
CA ILE A 621 15.34 -4.83 -39.64
C ILE A 621 14.93 -5.43 -41.01
N GLY A 622 15.14 -4.71 -42.09
CA GLY A 622 14.72 -5.13 -43.42
C GLY A 622 13.27 -4.73 -43.78
N LYS A 623 12.99 -4.61 -45.09
CA LYS A 623 11.69 -4.11 -45.57
C LYS A 623 10.49 -4.92 -45.11
N THR A 624 10.55 -6.24 -45.24
CA THR A 624 9.42 -7.12 -44.88
C THR A 624 9.05 -6.99 -43.44
N ALA A 625 10.02 -6.97 -42.52
CA ALA A 625 9.77 -6.83 -41.07
C ALA A 625 9.23 -5.42 -40.74
N ALA A 626 9.67 -4.37 -41.46
CA ALA A 626 9.21 -3.00 -41.23
C ALA A 626 7.76 -2.74 -41.68
N GLU A 627 7.19 -3.59 -42.52
CA GLU A 627 5.78 -3.52 -42.94
C GLU A 627 4.81 -4.05 -41.88
N HIS A 628 5.29 -4.92 -41.00
CA HIS A 628 4.51 -5.62 -39.96
C HIS A 628 5.04 -5.31 -38.56
N LEU A 629 5.17 -4.03 -38.21
CA LEU A 629 5.66 -3.61 -36.91
C LEU A 629 4.53 -3.55 -35.88
N GLN A 630 4.68 -4.28 -34.77
CA GLN A 630 3.88 -4.02 -33.60
C GLN A 630 4.19 -2.61 -33.11
N LYS A 631 3.17 -1.82 -32.76
CA LYS A 631 3.35 -0.45 -32.27
C LYS A 631 2.73 -0.28 -30.87
N GLY A 632 3.31 0.61 -30.08
CA GLY A 632 2.78 0.94 -28.76
C GLY A 632 3.36 2.23 -28.21
N SER A 633 2.80 2.67 -27.10
CA SER A 633 3.29 3.83 -26.37
C SER A 633 4.22 3.40 -25.21
N VAL A 634 5.13 4.30 -24.85
CA VAL A 634 6.02 4.12 -23.71
C VAL A 634 6.11 5.41 -22.91
N ILE A 635 6.25 5.31 -21.59
CA ILE A 635 6.60 6.43 -20.73
C ILE A 635 8.03 6.27 -20.23
N TYR A 636 8.70 7.39 -20.01
CA TYR A 636 9.88 7.46 -19.17
C TYR A 636 9.50 8.08 -17.83
N ALA A 637 9.94 7.46 -16.74
CA ALA A 637 9.86 8.05 -15.41
C ALA A 637 11.07 7.62 -14.58
N ARG A 638 11.71 8.56 -13.87
CA ARG A 638 12.94 8.29 -13.14
C ARG A 638 12.80 7.13 -12.16
N LYS A 639 11.76 7.15 -11.32
CA LYS A 639 11.48 6.11 -10.31
C LYS A 639 9.97 5.94 -10.11
N PRO A 640 9.27 5.25 -11.03
CA PRO A 640 7.82 5.10 -10.95
C PRO A 640 7.38 3.98 -10.00
N GLY A 641 6.13 4.13 -9.48
CA GLY A 641 5.37 3.05 -8.90
C GLY A 641 5.39 2.95 -7.38
N ASP A 642 5.64 4.06 -6.69
CA ASP A 642 5.41 4.15 -5.25
C ASP A 642 3.92 4.38 -4.95
N GLY A 643 3.33 3.63 -4.02
CA GLY A 643 1.93 3.79 -3.64
C GLY A 643 1.07 2.53 -3.74
N SER A 644 -0.27 2.68 -3.76
CA SER A 644 -1.23 1.58 -3.64
C SER A 644 -1.90 1.14 -4.95
N ALA A 645 -2.18 2.06 -5.88
CA ALA A 645 -2.91 1.78 -7.12
C ALA A 645 -2.02 1.18 -8.22
N ARG A 646 -1.14 0.24 -7.86
CA ARG A 646 -0.08 -0.29 -8.74
C ARG A 646 -0.59 -1.07 -9.94
N GLU A 647 -1.65 -1.84 -9.74
CA GLU A 647 -2.28 -2.61 -10.81
C GLU A 647 -2.89 -1.66 -11.84
N GLN A 648 -3.72 -0.70 -11.39
CA GLN A 648 -4.36 0.25 -12.30
C GLN A 648 -3.35 1.21 -12.97
N ALA A 649 -2.28 1.55 -12.27
CA ALA A 649 -1.19 2.34 -12.84
C ALA A 649 -0.51 1.65 -14.04
N ALA A 650 -0.50 0.30 -14.07
CA ALA A 650 0.01 -0.48 -15.18
C ALA A 650 -1.09 -0.78 -16.22
N SER A 651 -2.24 -1.33 -15.79
CA SER A 651 -3.31 -1.76 -16.69
C SER A 651 -3.90 -0.62 -17.52
N CYS A 652 -4.05 0.57 -16.93
CA CYS A 652 -4.57 1.74 -17.67
C CYS A 652 -3.65 2.18 -18.80
N GLN A 653 -2.34 2.13 -18.60
CA GLN A 653 -1.38 2.37 -19.67
C GLN A 653 -1.52 1.30 -20.77
N ARG A 654 -1.64 0.02 -20.38
CA ARG A 654 -1.82 -1.09 -21.33
C ARG A 654 -3.08 -0.95 -22.16
N VAL A 655 -4.20 -0.58 -21.55
CA VAL A 655 -5.49 -0.32 -22.22
C VAL A 655 -5.35 0.78 -23.30
N LEU A 656 -4.49 1.78 -23.05
CA LEU A 656 -4.16 2.86 -24.01
C LEU A 656 -3.04 2.50 -24.98
N GLY A 657 -2.65 1.22 -25.08
CA GLY A 657 -1.60 0.76 -25.97
C GLY A 657 -0.18 0.89 -25.40
N GLY A 658 -0.04 1.09 -24.09
CA GLY A 658 1.25 1.05 -23.41
C GLY A 658 1.90 -0.33 -23.56
N CYS A 659 3.14 -0.39 -24.02
CA CYS A 659 3.89 -1.62 -24.25
C CYS A 659 5.14 -1.75 -23.35
N ALA A 660 5.58 -0.64 -22.79
CA ALA A 660 6.74 -0.60 -21.89
C ALA A 660 6.68 0.60 -20.94
N ASN A 661 7.45 0.52 -19.87
CA ASN A 661 7.93 1.68 -19.11
C ASN A 661 9.46 1.69 -19.15
N ILE A 662 10.06 2.87 -19.30
CA ILE A 662 11.50 3.06 -19.16
C ILE A 662 11.73 3.78 -17.84
N ALA A 663 12.61 3.23 -17.00
CA ALA A 663 12.91 3.80 -15.68
C ALA A 663 14.42 3.71 -15.36
N GLN A 664 14.93 4.62 -14.53
CA GLN A 664 16.26 4.43 -13.93
C GLN A 664 16.21 3.29 -12.90
N GLU A 665 15.19 3.29 -12.04
CA GLU A 665 14.82 2.18 -11.16
C GLU A 665 13.30 2.16 -10.91
N TYR A 666 12.77 1.03 -10.53
CA TYR A 666 11.37 0.93 -10.08
C TYR A 666 11.28 1.17 -8.58
N ALA A 667 10.34 2.01 -8.14
CA ALA A 667 10.14 2.33 -6.73
C ALA A 667 9.84 1.09 -5.89
N THR A 668 9.04 0.16 -6.43
CA THR A 668 8.70 -1.10 -5.77
C THR A 668 8.74 -2.29 -6.75
N LYS A 669 9.11 -3.50 -6.24
CA LYS A 669 8.96 -4.74 -6.99
C LYS A 669 7.54 -4.94 -7.49
N ARG A 670 6.56 -4.56 -6.66
CA ARG A 670 5.13 -4.73 -6.92
C ARG A 670 4.64 -3.99 -8.17
N TYR A 671 5.10 -2.75 -8.40
CA TYR A 671 4.73 -2.03 -9.64
C TYR A 671 5.35 -2.71 -10.87
N ARG A 672 6.64 -3.11 -10.79
CA ARG A 672 7.31 -3.84 -11.86
C ARG A 672 6.58 -5.15 -12.20
N SER A 673 6.16 -5.92 -11.19
CA SER A 673 5.39 -7.16 -11.40
C SER A 673 4.04 -6.90 -12.07
N ASN A 674 3.37 -5.77 -11.75
CA ASN A 674 2.12 -5.41 -12.42
C ASN A 674 2.33 -5.03 -13.89
N LEU A 675 3.41 -4.35 -14.24
CA LEU A 675 3.77 -4.12 -15.67
C LEU A 675 3.90 -5.46 -16.41
N ILE A 676 4.65 -6.40 -15.83
CA ILE A 676 4.86 -7.75 -16.40
C ILE A 676 3.53 -8.49 -16.57
N ASN A 677 2.68 -8.49 -15.55
CA ASN A 677 1.38 -9.17 -15.59
C ASN A 677 0.45 -8.61 -16.68
N TRP A 678 0.62 -7.36 -17.06
CA TRP A 678 -0.05 -6.72 -18.20
C TRP A 678 0.75 -6.80 -19.51
N GLY A 679 1.84 -7.61 -19.54
CA GLY A 679 2.66 -7.82 -20.73
C GLY A 679 3.49 -6.61 -21.17
N MET A 680 3.69 -5.66 -20.26
CA MET A 680 4.51 -4.48 -20.54
C MET A 680 5.97 -4.75 -20.16
N LEU A 681 6.90 -4.31 -21.01
CA LEU A 681 8.33 -4.46 -20.78
C LEU A 681 8.81 -3.48 -19.69
N PRO A 682 9.35 -3.98 -18.56
CA PRO A 682 9.88 -3.13 -17.50
C PRO A 682 11.35 -2.76 -17.78
N LEU A 683 11.56 -1.86 -18.74
CA LEU A 683 12.87 -1.47 -19.22
C LEU A 683 13.61 -0.60 -18.19
N LEU A 684 14.89 -0.89 -17.98
CA LEU A 684 15.78 -0.10 -17.16
C LEU A 684 16.79 0.65 -18.04
N PHE A 685 16.94 1.95 -17.78
CA PHE A 685 17.92 2.83 -18.38
C PHE A 685 18.50 3.72 -17.27
N PRO A 686 19.68 3.36 -16.69
CA PRO A 686 20.19 3.99 -15.47
C PRO A 686 20.89 5.35 -15.71
N ASP A 687 21.18 5.70 -16.97
CA ASP A 687 21.93 6.92 -17.27
C ASP A 687 21.06 8.17 -17.06
N GLU A 688 21.65 9.26 -16.61
CA GLU A 688 20.96 10.53 -16.37
C GLU A 688 20.66 11.27 -17.68
N GLU A 689 21.57 11.16 -18.68
CA GLU A 689 21.37 11.74 -20.01
C GLU A 689 20.61 10.76 -20.90
N LEU A 690 19.39 11.16 -21.28
CA LEU A 690 18.55 10.35 -22.14
C LEU A 690 18.92 10.57 -23.63
N PRO A 691 19.15 9.48 -24.38
CA PRO A 691 19.39 9.59 -25.83
C PRO A 691 18.11 9.81 -26.63
N PHE A 692 16.97 9.89 -25.98
CA PHE A 692 15.62 10.06 -26.55
C PHE A 692 14.84 11.15 -25.79
N ALA A 693 13.82 11.71 -26.41
CA ALA A 693 12.96 12.77 -25.87
C ALA A 693 11.50 12.51 -26.21
N LEU A 694 10.60 13.30 -25.60
CA LEU A 694 9.16 13.22 -25.85
C LEU A 694 8.85 13.28 -27.34
N GLY A 695 8.09 12.31 -27.84
CA GLY A 695 7.71 12.15 -29.25
C GLY A 695 8.67 11.29 -30.07
N ASP A 696 9.86 10.98 -29.58
CA ASP A 696 10.79 10.07 -30.28
C ASP A 696 10.21 8.66 -30.42
N ARG A 697 10.57 8.00 -31.48
CA ARG A 697 10.23 6.62 -31.75
C ARG A 697 11.43 5.73 -31.49
N ILE A 698 11.20 4.63 -30.75
CA ILE A 698 12.23 3.68 -30.35
C ILE A 698 11.84 2.32 -30.91
N LEU A 699 12.62 1.80 -31.84
CA LEU A 699 12.46 0.46 -32.40
C LEU A 699 13.24 -0.54 -31.55
N LEU A 700 12.54 -1.47 -30.91
CA LEU A 700 13.16 -2.62 -30.24
C LEU A 700 13.18 -3.80 -31.19
N THR A 701 14.27 -4.59 -31.17
CA THR A 701 14.50 -5.71 -32.10
C THR A 701 14.97 -6.96 -31.38
N GLY A 702 14.61 -8.14 -31.89
CA GLY A 702 15.01 -9.43 -31.31
C GLY A 702 14.39 -9.67 -29.92
N LEU A 703 13.18 -9.13 -29.68
CA LEU A 703 12.53 -9.12 -28.37
C LEU A 703 12.24 -10.51 -27.83
N LEU A 704 11.79 -11.44 -28.69
CA LEU A 704 11.42 -12.77 -28.25
C LEU A 704 12.63 -13.48 -27.63
N SER A 705 13.76 -13.47 -28.34
CA SER A 705 15.01 -14.04 -27.84
C SER A 705 15.56 -13.28 -26.63
N ALA A 706 15.44 -11.95 -26.59
CA ALA A 706 15.92 -11.14 -25.47
C ALA A 706 15.11 -11.42 -24.18
N VAL A 707 13.80 -11.62 -24.28
CA VAL A 707 12.95 -11.99 -23.13
C VAL A 707 13.24 -13.42 -22.66
N GLU A 708 13.44 -14.36 -23.59
CA GLU A 708 13.70 -15.77 -23.24
C GLU A 708 15.08 -15.99 -22.61
N ASN A 709 16.13 -15.41 -23.19
CA ASN A 709 17.51 -15.80 -22.94
C ASN A 709 18.42 -14.65 -22.46
N GLY A 710 17.97 -13.41 -22.61
CA GLY A 710 18.79 -12.21 -22.36
C GLY A 710 18.35 -11.42 -21.14
N THR A 711 19.17 -10.43 -20.81
CA THR A 711 18.87 -9.36 -19.84
C THR A 711 18.92 -7.99 -20.48
N GLU A 712 19.41 -7.91 -21.71
CA GLU A 712 19.56 -6.68 -22.48
C GLU A 712 18.72 -6.72 -23.75
N ILE A 713 18.13 -5.58 -24.11
CA ILE A 713 17.33 -5.37 -25.31
C ILE A 713 18.01 -4.29 -26.15
N CYS A 714 18.23 -4.61 -27.43
CA CYS A 714 18.72 -3.65 -28.41
C CYS A 714 17.57 -2.77 -28.90
N GLY A 715 17.76 -1.46 -28.86
CA GLY A 715 16.84 -0.47 -29.40
C GLY A 715 17.51 0.51 -30.32
N TYR A 716 16.72 1.19 -31.13
CA TYR A 716 17.15 2.26 -32.04
C TYR A 716 16.20 3.45 -31.95
N VAL A 717 16.73 4.61 -31.61
CA VAL A 717 15.98 5.87 -31.65
C VAL A 717 15.89 6.32 -33.11
N LEU A 718 14.67 6.48 -33.61
CA LEU A 718 14.38 6.86 -34.98
C LEU A 718 13.83 8.30 -35.02
N ARG A 719 14.54 9.21 -35.71
CA ARG A 719 14.12 10.59 -35.96
C ARG A 719 14.08 10.87 -37.45
N ASP A 720 13.19 11.77 -37.86
CA ASP A 720 13.06 12.10 -39.26
C ASP A 720 14.36 12.76 -39.78
N GLY A 721 14.95 12.16 -40.82
CA GLY A 721 16.17 12.68 -41.45
C GLY A 721 17.48 12.40 -40.72
N GLU A 722 17.44 11.64 -39.60
CA GLU A 722 18.64 11.24 -38.86
C GLU A 722 18.93 9.76 -39.05
N GLU A 723 20.19 9.36 -38.83
CA GLU A 723 20.54 7.94 -38.72
C GLU A 723 20.00 7.34 -37.42
N ALA A 724 19.61 6.06 -37.47
CA ALA A 724 19.09 5.34 -36.32
C ALA A 724 20.16 5.25 -35.21
N LYS A 725 19.92 5.86 -34.07
CA LYS A 725 20.84 5.89 -32.94
C LYS A 725 20.60 4.67 -32.07
N ARG A 726 21.59 3.80 -31.93
CA ARG A 726 21.49 2.61 -31.08
C ARG A 726 21.43 2.95 -29.60
N VAL A 727 20.56 2.26 -28.87
CA VAL A 727 20.38 2.34 -27.40
C VAL A 727 20.21 0.94 -26.83
N THR A 728 20.69 0.70 -25.62
CA THR A 728 20.54 -0.60 -24.94
C THR A 728 19.74 -0.45 -23.67
N PHE A 729 18.71 -1.25 -23.51
CA PHE A 729 17.88 -1.33 -22.29
C PHE A 729 18.14 -2.63 -21.54
N ARG A 730 17.85 -2.65 -20.24
CA ARG A 730 17.92 -3.86 -19.42
C ARG A 730 16.55 -4.26 -18.93
N LEU A 731 16.24 -5.56 -18.89
CA LEU A 731 15.01 -6.10 -18.32
C LEU A 731 15.14 -6.42 -16.83
N GLY A 732 16.35 -6.57 -16.33
CA GLY A 732 16.60 -7.15 -15.02
C GLY A 732 16.28 -8.66 -15.00
N SER A 733 16.30 -9.26 -13.81
CA SER A 733 15.99 -10.70 -13.66
C SER A 733 14.49 -10.96 -13.86
N LEU A 734 14.14 -11.91 -14.71
CA LEU A 734 12.78 -12.40 -14.95
C LEU A 734 12.67 -13.87 -14.54
N THR A 735 11.59 -14.24 -13.86
CA THR A 735 11.25 -15.64 -13.61
C THR A 735 10.75 -16.32 -14.90
N PRO A 736 10.75 -17.65 -14.99
CA PRO A 736 10.21 -18.36 -16.16
C PRO A 736 8.75 -18.00 -16.45
N ASP A 737 7.93 -17.84 -15.41
CA ASP A 737 6.53 -17.45 -15.56
C ASP A 737 6.37 -15.99 -16.02
N GLU A 738 7.19 -15.06 -15.51
CA GLU A 738 7.21 -13.67 -15.98
C GLU A 738 7.56 -13.58 -17.49
N LYS A 739 8.54 -14.35 -17.95
CA LYS A 739 8.90 -14.45 -19.39
C LYS A 739 7.71 -14.92 -20.21
N LYS A 740 7.05 -16.01 -19.78
CA LYS A 740 5.86 -16.56 -20.44
C LYS A 740 4.73 -15.54 -20.54
N ILE A 741 4.48 -14.78 -19.48
CA ILE A 741 3.44 -13.75 -19.44
C ILE A 741 3.75 -12.61 -20.44
N ILE A 742 4.99 -12.11 -20.45
CA ILE A 742 5.42 -11.06 -21.39
C ILE A 742 5.24 -11.52 -22.84
N LEU A 743 5.72 -12.71 -23.16
CA LEU A 743 5.63 -13.29 -24.53
C LEU A 743 4.16 -13.49 -24.96
N ALA A 744 3.31 -13.94 -24.06
CA ALA A 744 1.88 -14.10 -24.33
C ALA A 744 1.10 -12.77 -24.43
N GLY A 745 1.72 -11.61 -24.12
CA GLY A 745 1.13 -10.29 -24.15
C GLY A 745 0.41 -9.87 -22.88
N CYS A 746 -0.01 -10.80 -22.03
CA CYS A 746 -0.51 -10.56 -20.68
C CYS A 746 -0.75 -11.87 -19.91
N LEU A 747 -1.00 -11.74 -18.60
CA LEU A 747 -1.31 -12.89 -17.73
C LEU A 747 -2.51 -13.71 -18.24
N VAL A 748 -3.59 -13.04 -18.66
CA VAL A 748 -4.82 -13.71 -19.16
C VAL A 748 -4.50 -14.63 -20.32
N ASN A 749 -3.76 -14.14 -21.31
CA ASN A 749 -3.36 -14.93 -22.47
C ASN A 749 -2.45 -16.11 -22.09
N SER A 750 -1.55 -15.92 -21.12
CA SER A 750 -0.66 -16.99 -20.65
C SER A 750 -1.36 -18.11 -19.89
N CYS A 751 -2.64 -17.89 -19.51
CA CYS A 751 -3.48 -18.87 -18.81
C CYS A 751 -4.35 -19.70 -19.75
N ARG A 752 -4.64 -19.18 -20.95
CA ARG A 752 -5.34 -19.90 -22.04
C ARG A 752 -4.39 -20.86 -22.75
#